data_68904a555b43a9292352d362c93e851e
#
_entry.id   68904a555b43a9292352d362c93e851e
#
_cell.length_a   1.000
_cell.length_b   1.000
_cell.length_c   1.000
_cell.angle_alpha   90.00
_cell.angle_beta   90.00
_cell.angle_gamma   90.00
#
_symmetry.space_group_name_H-M   'P 1'
#
loop_
_entity.id
_entity.type
_entity.pdbx_description
1 polymer ?
#
loop_
_entity_poly.entity_id
_entity_poly.type
_entity_poly.pdbx_seq_one_letter_code
_entity_poly.pdbx_strand_id
1 'polypeptide(L)'
;MDQFAKETLPTSLEEEMRTSYLNYAMSVIVGRALPDVRDGLKPVHRRVLFAMHELNNDWNRPYKKSARIVGDVIGKYHPHGDTAVYDTIVRMAQDFSLRYMLVDGQGNFGSVDGDNAAAMRYTEIRMAKIGHELLADIDKETVDFGPNYDGSETQPLILPSRIPNLLINGSSGIAVGMATNIPPHNLNEVVDACQYLLNNPQASIDELIEIVPAPDFPTAGIIYGVAGVRDGYRTGRGRVVMRAATHFEEIDRGQRMAIIVDELPYQVNKRSLLERIAELVNEKKLEGISDIRDESDKSGMRVVIELKRGEVPEVVLNNLYKSTQLQDTFGMNMVALVDNQPKLLNLKEILQHFLSHRREVLTRRTVYELRKARERGHVLEGLAVALANIDEFIAIIKAAPTPPIAKQELMARAWDSALVREMLTRAEAENSAAGGRAAYRPDGLSPAFGMQGDGLYKLSDTQAQEILQMRLQRLTGLEQDKIIGEYRDVMAQIADLLDILARPERITTMIGDELSAVKAEFGDARRSKIELNATELNTEDLITPQDMVVTMSHAGYVKSQPLSEYRAQKRGGRGKQATQMKEDDWIETLFIANTHDYMLCFSNRGRVYWVKVYEVPQGSRNSRGRPIVNMFPLQDGEKINVVLPVKEFSADKYVFMTTALGTVKKTPLEAFSRPLKKGIIAVGLDDGDYLIGAAITDGAHDVMLFSDAGKAVRFDENDVRPMGREARGVRGMQLDEGQQVIAMLVAEDEAQSVLTATENGFGKRTPITEYTRHGRGTKGMIAIQTSERNGRVVAATLVDAEDQIMLITTAGVLIRTRVSEIREMGRATQGVTLISLDEGTKLSGLQQIAEADADTDTDTDDEAAEGGDA
;
A
#
# COMPACT_ATOMS: atom_id res chain seq x y z
N MET A 1 20.46 -61.47 -25.28
CA MET A 1 19.25 -60.88 -24.69
C MET A 1 19.01 -61.62 -23.38
N ASP A 2 19.20 -61.17 -22.26
CA ASP A 2 19.19 -59.98 -21.58
C ASP A 2 18.69 -60.14 -20.16
N GLN A 3 19.51 -60.09 -19.25
CA GLN A 3 19.07 -60.04 -17.84
C GLN A 3 18.84 -58.56 -17.51
N PHE A 4 17.62 -58.09 -17.60
CA PHE A 4 17.26 -56.70 -17.25
C PHE A 4 17.19 -56.45 -15.75
N ALA A 5 17.01 -57.43 -14.96
CA ALA A 5 17.14 -57.32 -13.49
C ALA A 5 17.37 -58.70 -12.87
N LYS A 6 18.22 -58.83 -11.85
CA LYS A 6 18.41 -60.04 -11.07
C LYS A 6 17.21 -60.39 -10.18
N GLU A 7 16.39 -59.44 -9.83
CA GLU A 7 15.24 -59.60 -8.95
C GLU A 7 14.19 -58.56 -9.30
N THR A 8 12.92 -58.91 -9.43
CA THR A 8 11.78 -58.02 -9.64
C THR A 8 10.91 -58.06 -8.39
N LEU A 9 10.83 -56.95 -7.71
CA LEU A 9 9.93 -56.73 -6.57
C LEU A 9 8.64 -56.06 -7.05
N PRO A 10 7.47 -56.65 -6.81
CA PRO A 10 6.20 -55.99 -7.13
C PRO A 10 5.98 -54.80 -6.18
N THR A 11 5.91 -53.59 -6.72
CA THR A 11 5.62 -52.38 -5.97
C THR A 11 4.30 -51.81 -6.44
N SER A 12 3.41 -51.43 -5.51
CA SER A 12 2.17 -50.71 -5.83
C SER A 12 2.52 -49.35 -6.43
N LEU A 13 1.95 -49.04 -7.59
CA LEU A 13 2.13 -47.72 -8.23
C LEU A 13 1.67 -46.58 -7.31
N GLU A 14 0.59 -46.76 -6.59
CA GLU A 14 0.06 -45.78 -5.63
C GLU A 14 1.06 -45.53 -4.49
N GLU A 15 1.65 -46.58 -3.96
CA GLU A 15 2.60 -46.50 -2.85
C GLU A 15 3.91 -45.84 -3.30
N GLU A 16 4.41 -46.22 -4.48
CA GLU A 16 5.61 -45.60 -5.06
C GLU A 16 5.39 -44.13 -5.38
N MET A 17 4.27 -43.77 -6.02
CA MET A 17 3.95 -42.41 -6.29
C MET A 17 3.77 -41.55 -5.02
N ARG A 18 3.12 -42.14 -3.99
CA ARG A 18 2.95 -41.49 -2.70
C ARG A 18 4.29 -41.24 -2.02
N THR A 19 5.15 -42.20 -1.98
CA THR A 19 6.48 -42.12 -1.35
C THR A 19 7.37 -41.15 -2.10
N SER A 20 7.42 -41.25 -3.45
CA SER A 20 8.25 -40.39 -4.29
C SER A 20 7.76 -38.95 -4.26
N TYR A 21 6.43 -38.71 -4.26
CA TYR A 21 5.88 -37.37 -4.14
C TYR A 21 6.13 -36.76 -2.76
N LEU A 22 6.00 -37.52 -1.68
CA LEU A 22 6.34 -37.04 -0.33
C LEU A 22 7.82 -36.70 -0.21
N ASN A 23 8.71 -37.53 -0.72
CA ASN A 23 10.14 -37.28 -0.72
C ASN A 23 10.49 -36.02 -1.53
N TYR A 24 9.89 -35.85 -2.71
CA TYR A 24 10.05 -34.66 -3.51
C TYR A 24 9.52 -33.41 -2.77
N ALA A 25 8.32 -33.48 -2.21
CA ALA A 25 7.73 -32.38 -1.46
C ALA A 25 8.60 -31.96 -0.28
N MET A 26 9.08 -32.92 0.51
CA MET A 26 10.01 -32.68 1.63
C MET A 26 11.32 -32.05 1.17
N SER A 27 11.89 -32.55 0.08
CA SER A 27 13.11 -31.96 -0.50
C SER A 27 12.93 -30.50 -0.93
N VAL A 28 11.78 -30.18 -1.54
CA VAL A 28 11.49 -28.80 -1.95
C VAL A 28 11.17 -27.90 -0.75
N ILE A 29 10.41 -28.39 0.23
CA ILE A 29 10.02 -27.63 1.41
C ILE A 29 11.26 -27.30 2.27
N VAL A 30 11.98 -28.32 2.71
CA VAL A 30 13.09 -28.17 3.65
C VAL A 30 14.40 -27.82 2.94
N GLY A 31 14.66 -28.42 1.80
CA GLY A 31 15.94 -28.32 1.08
C GLY A 31 16.06 -27.15 0.09
N ARG A 32 14.98 -26.39 -0.17
CA ARG A 32 15.03 -25.38 -1.25
C ARG A 32 14.26 -24.08 -0.96
N ALA A 33 12.95 -24.17 -0.66
CA ALA A 33 12.05 -23.03 -0.80
C ALA A 33 11.88 -22.19 0.47
N LEU A 34 11.91 -22.83 1.65
CA LEU A 34 11.63 -22.16 2.90
C LEU A 34 12.91 -21.78 3.66
N PRO A 35 12.93 -20.59 4.31
CA PRO A 35 14.03 -20.20 5.19
C PRO A 35 13.92 -20.89 6.56
N ASP A 36 15.05 -21.11 7.23
CA ASP A 36 15.06 -21.45 8.65
C ASP A 36 14.77 -20.20 9.50
N VAL A 37 13.95 -20.34 10.52
CA VAL A 37 13.53 -19.21 11.37
C VAL A 37 14.70 -18.56 12.11
N ARG A 38 15.76 -19.32 12.41
CA ARG A 38 16.91 -18.91 13.22
C ARG A 38 17.87 -17.99 12.47
N ASP A 39 18.26 -18.34 11.23
CA ASP A 39 19.19 -17.56 10.41
C ASP A 39 18.54 -16.84 9.23
N GLY A 40 17.26 -17.13 8.96
CA GLY A 40 16.51 -16.48 7.88
C GLY A 40 16.96 -16.85 6.47
N LEU A 41 17.76 -17.91 6.33
CA LEU A 41 18.37 -18.28 5.06
C LEU A 41 17.78 -19.57 4.50
N LYS A 42 17.66 -19.61 3.17
CA LYS A 42 17.47 -20.84 2.43
C LYS A 42 18.80 -21.58 2.30
N PRO A 43 18.81 -22.89 2.05
CA PRO A 43 20.04 -23.66 1.92
C PRO A 43 21.05 -23.08 0.92
N VAL A 44 20.59 -22.57 -0.23
CA VAL A 44 21.49 -21.98 -1.24
C VAL A 44 22.20 -20.74 -0.72
N HIS A 45 21.51 -19.83 -0.02
CA HIS A 45 22.11 -18.63 0.58
C HIS A 45 23.17 -18.98 1.61
N ARG A 46 22.84 -19.94 2.49
CA ARG A 46 23.75 -20.41 3.54
C ARG A 46 25.01 -21.01 2.94
N ARG A 47 24.89 -21.83 1.89
CA ARG A 47 26.02 -22.45 1.19
C ARG A 47 26.90 -21.41 0.47
N VAL A 48 26.31 -20.38 -0.13
CA VAL A 48 27.05 -19.28 -0.77
C VAL A 48 27.87 -18.53 0.26
N LEU A 49 27.27 -18.10 1.37
CA LEU A 49 27.97 -17.35 2.41
C LEU A 49 29.05 -18.18 3.07
N PHE A 50 28.80 -19.47 3.31
CA PHE A 50 29.82 -20.38 3.86
C PHE A 50 30.98 -20.60 2.90
N ALA A 51 30.73 -20.79 1.60
CA ALA A 51 31.78 -20.90 0.61
C ALA A 51 32.64 -19.63 0.51
N MET A 52 32.03 -18.46 0.62
CA MET A 52 32.74 -17.19 0.65
C MET A 52 33.64 -17.08 1.90
N HIS A 53 33.17 -17.57 3.05
CA HIS A 53 33.95 -17.63 4.29
C HIS A 53 35.16 -18.54 4.13
N GLU A 54 34.99 -19.79 3.66
CA GLU A 54 36.06 -20.74 3.42
C GLU A 54 37.12 -20.23 2.43
N LEU A 55 36.70 -19.47 1.44
CA LEU A 55 37.60 -18.84 0.46
C LEU A 55 38.25 -17.54 0.97
N ASN A 56 38.07 -17.16 2.22
CA ASN A 56 38.52 -15.86 2.74
C ASN A 56 38.06 -14.69 1.85
N ASN A 57 36.84 -14.71 1.38
CA ASN A 57 36.24 -13.66 0.55
C ASN A 57 35.38 -12.71 1.40
N ASP A 58 35.98 -12.17 2.44
CA ASP A 58 35.32 -11.33 3.43
C ASP A 58 35.35 -9.83 3.05
N TRP A 59 34.58 -9.03 3.75
CA TRP A 59 34.36 -7.59 3.51
C TRP A 59 35.67 -6.76 3.47
N ASN A 60 36.69 -7.18 4.21
CA ASN A 60 38.00 -6.53 4.30
C ASN A 60 39.04 -7.16 3.36
N ARG A 61 38.63 -8.03 2.46
CA ARG A 61 39.50 -8.72 1.50
C ARG A 61 39.21 -8.24 0.07
N PRO A 62 40.13 -8.45 -0.87
CA PRO A 62 39.89 -8.15 -2.28
C PRO A 62 38.68 -8.90 -2.85
N TYR A 63 38.01 -8.25 -3.79
CA TYR A 63 36.93 -8.89 -4.56
C TYR A 63 37.45 -10.13 -5.31
N LYS A 64 36.59 -11.13 -5.47
CA LYS A 64 36.81 -12.30 -6.30
C LYS A 64 35.75 -12.36 -7.42
N LYS A 65 36.14 -12.96 -8.56
CA LYS A 65 35.19 -13.19 -9.65
C LYS A 65 33.99 -14.00 -9.17
N SER A 66 32.78 -13.59 -9.54
CA SER A 66 31.55 -14.30 -9.17
C SER A 66 31.58 -15.73 -9.63
N ALA A 67 32.13 -16.01 -10.82
CA ALA A 67 32.30 -17.35 -11.35
C ALA A 67 33.15 -18.27 -10.45
N ARG A 68 34.13 -17.72 -9.71
CA ARG A 68 34.94 -18.50 -8.76
C ARG A 68 34.08 -18.98 -7.60
N ILE A 69 33.30 -18.09 -7.01
CA ILE A 69 32.42 -18.46 -5.90
C ILE A 69 31.35 -19.45 -6.34
N VAL A 70 30.70 -19.19 -7.49
CA VAL A 70 29.69 -20.10 -8.07
C VAL A 70 30.29 -21.51 -8.26
N GLY A 71 31.50 -21.59 -8.82
CA GLY A 71 32.20 -22.87 -9.03
C GLY A 71 32.45 -23.65 -7.74
N ASP A 72 32.93 -23.00 -6.69
CA ASP A 72 33.15 -23.64 -5.38
C ASP A 72 31.84 -24.09 -4.73
N VAL A 73 30.77 -23.26 -4.81
CA VAL A 73 29.44 -23.60 -4.26
C VAL A 73 28.88 -24.84 -4.93
N ILE A 74 28.92 -24.91 -6.26
CA ILE A 74 28.38 -26.04 -7.01
C ILE A 74 29.23 -27.31 -6.76
N GLY A 75 30.52 -27.14 -6.82
CA GLY A 75 31.45 -28.29 -6.67
C GLY A 75 31.43 -28.90 -5.28
N LYS A 76 31.25 -28.11 -4.24
CA LYS A 76 31.40 -28.59 -2.85
C LYS A 76 30.06 -28.78 -2.13
N TYR A 77 29.07 -27.91 -2.34
CA TYR A 77 27.91 -27.82 -1.44
C TYR A 77 26.56 -27.92 -2.12
N HIS A 78 26.41 -27.41 -3.37
CA HIS A 78 25.09 -27.25 -3.98
C HIS A 78 25.05 -27.78 -5.42
N PRO A 79 24.77 -29.08 -5.64
CA PRO A 79 24.85 -29.72 -6.94
C PRO A 79 23.66 -29.40 -7.86
N HIS A 80 23.47 -28.10 -8.16
CA HIS A 80 22.41 -27.57 -9.01
C HIS A 80 23.01 -26.63 -10.07
N GLY A 81 22.17 -26.09 -10.96
CA GLY A 81 22.63 -25.23 -12.06
C GLY A 81 23.35 -23.95 -11.58
N ASP A 82 24.41 -23.57 -12.29
CA ASP A 82 25.22 -22.39 -12.04
C ASP A 82 24.43 -21.08 -12.08
N THR A 83 23.47 -20.99 -12.99
CA THR A 83 22.59 -19.82 -13.12
C THR A 83 21.78 -19.58 -11.85
N ALA A 84 21.23 -20.63 -11.24
CA ALA A 84 20.45 -20.51 -10.02
C ALA A 84 21.28 -20.00 -8.83
N VAL A 85 22.52 -20.45 -8.71
CA VAL A 85 23.45 -19.99 -7.68
C VAL A 85 23.87 -18.54 -7.95
N TYR A 86 24.20 -18.21 -9.21
CA TYR A 86 24.57 -16.85 -9.59
C TYR A 86 23.42 -15.86 -9.37
N ASP A 87 22.19 -16.18 -9.79
CA ASP A 87 21.00 -15.36 -9.55
C ASP A 87 20.75 -15.11 -8.08
N THR A 88 21.02 -16.10 -7.24
CA THR A 88 20.95 -15.95 -5.78
C THR A 88 21.97 -14.93 -5.27
N ILE A 89 23.22 -15.02 -5.75
CA ILE A 89 24.29 -14.07 -5.40
C ILE A 89 23.91 -12.64 -5.87
N VAL A 90 23.41 -12.53 -7.10
CA VAL A 90 22.96 -11.25 -7.68
C VAL A 90 21.91 -10.60 -6.79
N ARG A 91 20.88 -11.33 -6.36
CA ARG A 91 19.84 -10.81 -5.47
C ARG A 91 20.40 -10.36 -4.11
N MET A 92 21.37 -11.06 -3.57
CA MET A 92 22.04 -10.66 -2.31
C MET A 92 22.89 -9.40 -2.44
N ALA A 93 23.26 -9.01 -3.67
CA ALA A 93 24.06 -7.82 -3.98
C ALA A 93 23.23 -6.64 -4.51
N GLN A 94 21.90 -6.81 -4.69
CA GLN A 94 21.01 -5.76 -5.19
C GLN A 94 20.40 -4.96 -4.04
N ASP A 95 20.56 -3.64 -4.04
CA ASP A 95 20.05 -2.72 -3.02
C ASP A 95 18.53 -2.49 -3.09
N PHE A 96 17.92 -2.85 -4.23
CA PHE A 96 16.46 -2.83 -4.44
C PHE A 96 15.79 -4.19 -4.15
N SER A 97 16.57 -5.26 -3.95
CA SER A 97 16.06 -6.60 -3.64
C SER A 97 16.14 -6.92 -2.15
N LEU A 98 17.24 -6.59 -1.47
CA LEU A 98 17.43 -6.77 -0.04
C LEU A 98 17.51 -5.42 0.67
N ARG A 99 16.86 -5.34 1.83
CA ARG A 99 16.95 -4.14 2.68
C ARG A 99 18.34 -3.93 3.23
N TYR A 100 19.04 -5.03 3.55
CA TYR A 100 20.44 -5.06 3.99
C TYR A 100 21.18 -6.10 3.14
N MET A 101 21.98 -5.63 2.21
CA MET A 101 22.73 -6.51 1.28
C MET A 101 23.72 -7.40 2.02
N LEU A 102 23.73 -8.69 1.72
CA LEU A 102 24.64 -9.67 2.32
C LEU A 102 25.91 -9.85 1.50
N VAL A 103 25.92 -9.45 0.25
CA VAL A 103 27.05 -9.51 -0.69
C VAL A 103 27.34 -8.10 -1.19
N ASP A 104 28.62 -7.73 -1.20
CA ASP A 104 29.14 -6.52 -1.79
C ASP A 104 29.62 -6.84 -3.21
N GLY A 105 28.95 -6.26 -4.21
CA GLY A 105 29.18 -6.54 -5.62
C GLY A 105 29.89 -5.39 -6.34
N GLN A 106 30.78 -5.74 -7.27
CA GLN A 106 31.43 -4.80 -8.17
C GLN A 106 31.11 -5.16 -9.63
N GLY A 107 30.50 -4.24 -10.37
CA GLY A 107 30.07 -4.45 -11.75
C GLY A 107 28.56 -4.19 -11.92
N ASN A 108 27.97 -4.73 -12.97
CA ASN A 108 26.55 -4.58 -13.26
C ASN A 108 25.76 -5.77 -12.70
N PHE A 109 24.97 -5.51 -11.66
CA PHE A 109 24.09 -6.48 -10.99
C PHE A 109 22.60 -6.28 -11.34
N GLY A 110 22.31 -5.62 -12.48
CA GLY A 110 20.95 -5.34 -12.89
C GLY A 110 20.43 -3.98 -12.37
N SER A 111 19.18 -3.69 -12.68
CA SER A 111 18.53 -2.44 -12.29
C SER A 111 17.04 -2.64 -11.94
N VAL A 112 16.43 -1.61 -11.39
CA VAL A 112 14.97 -1.56 -11.11
C VAL A 112 14.15 -1.64 -12.42
N ASP A 113 14.77 -1.35 -13.56
CA ASP A 113 14.16 -1.48 -14.89
C ASP A 113 14.05 -2.94 -15.38
N GLY A 114 14.57 -3.89 -14.60
CA GLY A 114 14.57 -5.29 -14.95
C GLY A 114 15.71 -5.70 -15.87
N ASP A 115 16.75 -4.86 -16.00
CA ASP A 115 17.95 -5.25 -16.72
C ASP A 115 18.64 -6.41 -16.00
N ASN A 116 19.10 -7.38 -16.77
CA ASN A 116 19.81 -8.53 -16.24
C ASN A 116 21.20 -8.13 -15.73
N ALA A 117 21.67 -8.84 -14.72
CA ALA A 117 23.06 -8.75 -14.31
C ALA A 117 24.00 -9.18 -15.44
N ALA A 118 25.20 -8.60 -15.48
CA ALA A 118 26.27 -9.06 -16.38
C ALA A 118 26.63 -10.52 -16.06
N ALA A 119 27.15 -11.24 -17.05
CA ALA A 119 27.56 -12.63 -16.85
C ALA A 119 28.60 -12.74 -15.73
N MET A 120 28.58 -13.84 -14.96
CA MET A 120 29.35 -14.07 -13.73
C MET A 120 30.89 -13.95 -13.94
N ARG A 121 31.37 -14.03 -15.19
CA ARG A 121 32.78 -13.83 -15.53
C ARG A 121 33.22 -12.34 -15.49
N TYR A 122 32.28 -11.42 -15.57
CA TYR A 122 32.54 -9.97 -15.55
C TYR A 122 32.34 -9.33 -14.17
N THR A 123 31.44 -9.87 -13.38
CA THR A 123 31.14 -9.34 -12.03
C THR A 123 32.12 -9.90 -10.99
N GLU A 124 32.34 -9.12 -9.95
CA GLU A 124 33.18 -9.48 -8.81
C GLU A 124 32.41 -9.27 -7.52
N ILE A 125 32.66 -10.12 -6.53
CA ILE A 125 31.94 -10.10 -5.26
C ILE A 125 32.87 -10.33 -4.08
N ARG A 126 32.43 -9.85 -2.93
CA ARG A 126 32.93 -10.21 -1.60
C ARG A 126 31.77 -10.18 -0.62
N MET A 127 31.93 -10.74 0.56
CA MET A 127 30.92 -10.67 1.59
C MET A 127 30.73 -9.23 2.05
N ALA A 128 29.51 -8.79 2.25
CA ALA A 128 29.23 -7.51 2.88
C ALA A 128 29.55 -7.61 4.39
N LYS A 129 29.88 -6.49 5.04
CA LYS A 129 30.20 -6.47 6.47
C LYS A 129 29.07 -7.04 7.34
N ILE A 130 27.83 -6.72 7.02
CA ILE A 130 26.66 -7.30 7.70
C ILE A 130 26.50 -8.79 7.42
N GLY A 131 26.89 -9.28 6.24
CA GLY A 131 26.92 -10.72 5.92
C GLY A 131 27.88 -11.51 6.78
N HIS A 132 29.01 -10.90 7.18
CA HIS A 132 29.98 -11.48 8.11
C HIS A 132 29.34 -11.79 9.48
N GLU A 133 28.42 -10.94 9.96
CA GLU A 133 27.73 -11.13 11.24
C GLU A 133 26.85 -12.40 11.28
N LEU A 134 26.45 -12.93 10.12
CA LEU A 134 25.77 -14.22 10.04
C LEU A 134 26.70 -15.40 10.35
N LEU A 135 27.99 -15.26 10.04
CA LEU A 135 29.03 -16.30 10.17
C LEU A 135 29.89 -16.11 11.43
N ALA A 136 29.69 -15.02 12.16
CA ALA A 136 30.50 -14.71 13.34
C ALA A 136 30.53 -15.86 14.34
N ASP A 137 31.72 -16.23 14.78
CA ASP A 137 31.97 -17.34 15.72
C ASP A 137 31.66 -18.77 15.16
N ILE A 138 31.54 -18.95 13.83
CA ILE A 138 31.27 -20.25 13.22
C ILE A 138 32.38 -21.28 13.54
N ASP A 139 33.64 -20.82 13.68
CA ASP A 139 34.80 -21.65 13.96
C ASP A 139 34.88 -22.11 15.43
N LYS A 140 33.93 -21.67 16.27
CA LYS A 140 33.90 -21.97 17.70
C LYS A 140 32.84 -23.06 18.06
N GLU A 141 32.54 -23.95 17.15
CA GLU A 141 31.57 -25.05 17.34
C GLU A 141 30.17 -24.57 17.79
N THR A 142 29.79 -23.37 17.39
CA THR A 142 28.54 -22.72 17.81
C THR A 142 27.29 -23.31 17.16
N VAL A 143 27.47 -23.97 16.03
CA VAL A 143 26.42 -24.62 15.25
C VAL A 143 26.84 -26.01 14.80
N ASP A 144 25.87 -26.84 14.43
CA ASP A 144 26.13 -28.18 13.94
C ASP A 144 26.50 -28.19 12.47
N PHE A 145 27.44 -29.06 12.12
CA PHE A 145 27.87 -29.35 10.76
C PHE A 145 27.35 -30.70 10.31
N GLY A 146 27.00 -30.81 9.05
CA GLY A 146 26.62 -32.07 8.42
C GLY A 146 27.42 -32.31 7.15
N PRO A 147 27.38 -33.54 6.58
CA PRO A 147 28.01 -33.83 5.31
C PRO A 147 27.34 -33.05 4.17
N ASN A 148 28.11 -32.76 3.12
CA ASN A 148 27.58 -32.29 1.86
C ASN A 148 26.87 -33.45 1.10
N TYR A 149 26.50 -33.24 -0.16
CA TYR A 149 25.73 -34.17 -0.97
C TYR A 149 26.47 -35.50 -1.28
N ASP A 150 27.81 -35.53 -1.29
CA ASP A 150 28.65 -36.71 -1.59
C ASP A 150 29.47 -37.20 -0.38
N GLY A 151 29.40 -36.51 0.76
CA GLY A 151 30.13 -36.84 1.98
C GLY A 151 31.61 -36.40 1.97
N SER A 152 32.09 -35.73 0.92
CA SER A 152 33.49 -35.30 0.80
C SER A 152 33.82 -34.05 1.64
N GLU A 153 32.86 -33.22 1.90
CA GLU A 153 33.00 -31.97 2.65
C GLU A 153 31.94 -31.86 3.76
N THR A 154 32.17 -30.98 4.72
CA THR A 154 31.20 -30.64 5.75
C THR A 154 30.69 -29.24 5.55
N GLN A 155 29.44 -28.98 5.90
CA GLN A 155 28.78 -27.72 5.78
C GLN A 155 27.93 -27.42 7.02
N PRO A 156 27.74 -26.14 7.41
CA PRO A 156 26.88 -25.82 8.53
C PRO A 156 25.44 -26.10 8.20
N LEU A 157 24.70 -26.70 9.14
CA LEU A 157 23.25 -26.90 9.00
C LEU A 157 22.49 -25.60 9.17
N ILE A 158 23.06 -24.68 9.96
CA ILE A 158 22.54 -23.34 10.22
C ILE A 158 23.73 -22.41 10.50
N LEU A 159 23.54 -21.09 10.31
CA LEU A 159 24.57 -20.11 10.68
C LEU A 159 24.35 -19.55 12.09
N PRO A 160 25.43 -19.12 12.78
CA PRO A 160 25.34 -18.53 14.12
C PRO A 160 24.43 -17.28 14.20
N SER A 161 24.41 -16.48 13.16
CA SER A 161 23.56 -15.30 12.94
C SER A 161 23.43 -14.34 14.13
N ARG A 162 24.29 -13.31 14.20
CA ARG A 162 24.15 -12.23 15.19
C ARG A 162 23.03 -11.24 14.87
N ILE A 163 22.49 -11.29 13.65
CA ILE A 163 21.44 -10.39 13.17
C ILE A 163 20.14 -11.16 12.96
N PRO A 164 18.96 -10.54 13.20
CA PRO A 164 17.65 -11.13 12.97
C PRO A 164 17.29 -11.13 11.48
N ASN A 165 18.07 -11.84 10.66
CA ASN A 165 18.06 -11.76 9.22
C ASN A 165 16.71 -12.09 8.59
N LEU A 166 15.92 -13.01 9.15
CA LEU A 166 14.61 -13.36 8.62
C LEU A 166 13.67 -12.14 8.54
N LEU A 167 13.69 -11.28 9.54
CA LEU A 167 12.84 -10.09 9.58
C LEU A 167 13.46 -8.90 8.83
N ILE A 168 14.78 -8.67 8.98
CA ILE A 168 15.37 -7.47 8.36
C ILE A 168 15.45 -7.55 6.83
N ASN A 169 15.61 -8.75 6.27
CA ASN A 169 15.66 -8.97 4.81
C ASN A 169 14.41 -9.66 4.25
N GLY A 170 13.61 -10.27 5.11
CA GLY A 170 12.46 -11.04 4.68
C GLY A 170 12.86 -12.31 3.90
N SER A 171 11.87 -12.98 3.36
CA SER A 171 12.07 -14.13 2.46
C SER A 171 10.83 -14.37 1.63
N SER A 172 10.99 -14.77 0.37
CA SER A 172 9.92 -15.17 -0.53
C SER A 172 10.26 -16.49 -1.19
N GLY A 173 9.31 -17.43 -1.24
CA GLY A 173 9.52 -18.73 -1.84
C GLY A 173 8.24 -19.53 -2.01
N ILE A 174 8.22 -20.38 -3.05
CA ILE A 174 7.10 -21.25 -3.37
C ILE A 174 7.57 -22.70 -3.20
N ALA A 175 6.90 -23.44 -2.33
CA ALA A 175 7.12 -24.84 -2.08
C ALA A 175 5.93 -25.67 -2.57
N VAL A 176 5.96 -26.97 -2.34
CA VAL A 176 4.84 -27.85 -2.66
C VAL A 176 3.73 -27.67 -1.61
N GLY A 177 2.58 -27.21 -2.05
CA GLY A 177 1.41 -27.02 -1.19
C GLY A 177 1.46 -25.80 -0.25
N MET A 178 2.55 -25.04 -0.25
CA MET A 178 2.71 -23.85 0.59
C MET A 178 3.67 -22.84 -0.01
N ALA A 179 3.58 -21.60 0.45
CA ALA A 179 4.50 -20.53 0.07
C ALA A 179 4.90 -19.74 1.30
N THR A 180 6.03 -19.06 1.25
CA THR A 180 6.44 -18.07 2.22
C THR A 180 6.56 -16.71 1.55
N ASN A 181 6.18 -15.64 2.24
CA ASN A 181 6.37 -14.27 1.79
C ASN A 181 6.46 -13.35 3.02
N ILE A 182 7.66 -13.19 3.53
CA ILE A 182 7.97 -12.41 4.73
C ILE A 182 8.56 -11.07 4.27
N PRO A 183 7.96 -9.93 4.64
CA PRO A 183 8.46 -8.63 4.23
C PRO A 183 9.74 -8.26 5.00
N PRO A 184 10.61 -7.42 4.41
CA PRO A 184 11.76 -6.85 5.11
C PRO A 184 11.33 -5.77 6.12
N HIS A 185 12.19 -5.54 7.15
CA HIS A 185 11.95 -4.60 8.23
C HIS A 185 13.19 -3.76 8.54
N ASN A 186 13.00 -2.66 9.23
CA ASN A 186 14.09 -1.81 9.70
C ASN A 186 14.87 -2.51 10.83
N LEU A 187 16.21 -2.51 10.74
CA LEU A 187 17.08 -3.16 11.71
C LEU A 187 16.93 -2.58 13.12
N ASN A 188 16.86 -1.26 13.24
CA ASN A 188 16.71 -0.61 14.54
C ASN A 188 15.45 -1.05 15.27
N GLU A 189 14.32 -1.08 14.55
CA GLU A 189 13.02 -1.48 15.11
C GLU A 189 13.01 -2.95 15.53
N VAL A 190 13.57 -3.85 14.70
CA VAL A 190 13.63 -5.28 15.01
C VAL A 190 14.57 -5.54 16.19
N VAL A 191 15.72 -4.88 16.25
CA VAL A 191 16.64 -4.98 17.39
C VAL A 191 16.00 -4.46 18.66
N ASP A 192 15.31 -3.32 18.62
CA ASP A 192 14.59 -2.77 19.76
C ASP A 192 13.50 -3.72 20.26
N ALA A 193 12.78 -4.37 19.35
CA ALA A 193 11.79 -5.39 19.71
C ALA A 193 12.44 -6.64 20.33
N CYS A 194 13.61 -7.07 19.82
CA CYS A 194 14.40 -8.15 20.43
C CYS A 194 14.82 -7.79 21.85
N GLN A 195 15.36 -6.60 22.07
CA GLN A 195 15.80 -6.14 23.40
C GLN A 195 14.61 -5.97 24.35
N TYR A 196 13.49 -5.46 23.87
CA TYR A 196 12.26 -5.37 24.67
C TYR A 196 11.79 -6.74 25.12
N LEU A 197 11.77 -7.71 24.21
CA LEU A 197 11.35 -9.09 24.50
C LEU A 197 12.34 -9.84 25.41
N LEU A 198 13.66 -9.55 25.31
CA LEU A 198 14.67 -10.07 26.23
C LEU A 198 14.43 -9.62 27.68
N ASN A 199 14.07 -8.36 27.87
CA ASN A 199 13.82 -7.77 29.18
C ASN A 199 12.39 -8.09 29.69
N ASN A 200 11.44 -8.34 28.78
CA ASN A 200 10.04 -8.61 29.07
C ASN A 200 9.57 -9.89 28.34
N PRO A 201 9.93 -11.10 28.81
CA PRO A 201 9.60 -12.35 28.12
C PRO A 201 8.08 -12.59 27.94
N GLN A 202 7.26 -11.96 28.78
CA GLN A 202 5.80 -12.05 28.74
C GLN A 202 5.14 -10.92 27.91
N ALA A 203 5.94 -10.09 27.23
CA ALA A 203 5.42 -9.01 26.39
C ALA A 203 4.35 -9.53 25.41
N SER A 204 3.28 -8.79 25.25
CA SER A 204 2.23 -9.08 24.28
C SER A 204 2.70 -8.79 22.85
N ILE A 205 2.03 -9.37 21.88
CA ILE A 205 2.35 -9.10 20.47
C ILE A 205 2.03 -7.65 20.09
N ASP A 206 1.03 -7.05 20.72
CA ASP A 206 0.64 -5.67 20.45
C ASP A 206 1.70 -4.67 20.93
N GLU A 207 2.37 -4.92 22.05
CA GLU A 207 3.52 -4.11 22.49
C GLU A 207 4.69 -4.20 21.49
N LEU A 208 4.91 -5.35 20.88
CA LEU A 208 5.93 -5.52 19.84
C LEU A 208 5.55 -4.80 18.53
N ILE A 209 4.26 -4.75 18.20
CA ILE A 209 3.74 -4.01 17.03
C ILE A 209 3.93 -2.50 17.19
N GLU A 210 3.91 -1.98 18.41
CA GLU A 210 4.20 -0.56 18.68
C GLU A 210 5.68 -0.22 18.36
N ILE A 211 6.59 -1.18 18.55
CA ILE A 211 8.04 -1.01 18.27
C ILE A 211 8.34 -1.26 16.79
N VAL A 212 7.69 -2.24 16.17
CA VAL A 212 7.81 -2.58 14.75
C VAL A 212 6.47 -2.28 14.06
N PRO A 213 6.19 -1.02 13.71
CA PRO A 213 4.87 -0.60 13.27
C PRO A 213 4.48 -1.16 11.90
N ALA A 214 5.46 -1.38 11.01
CA ALA A 214 5.25 -1.88 9.66
C ALA A 214 6.57 -2.40 9.03
N PRO A 215 6.50 -3.13 7.91
CA PRO A 215 7.66 -3.44 7.09
C PRO A 215 8.43 -2.20 6.64
N ASP A 216 9.68 -2.37 6.24
CA ASP A 216 10.54 -1.32 5.70
C ASP A 216 11.19 -1.82 4.40
N PHE A 217 10.66 -1.38 3.28
CA PHE A 217 11.07 -1.89 1.97
C PHE A 217 12.35 -1.21 1.45
N PRO A 218 13.23 -1.93 0.73
CA PRO A 218 14.46 -1.37 0.19
C PRO A 218 14.22 -0.25 -0.84
N THR A 219 13.10 -0.31 -1.57
CA THR A 219 12.69 0.70 -2.56
C THR A 219 11.89 1.86 -1.96
N ALA A 220 11.82 1.95 -0.63
CA ALA A 220 11.06 2.97 0.09
C ALA A 220 9.54 2.90 -0.19
N GLY A 221 8.95 3.95 -0.74
CA GLY A 221 7.51 4.01 -0.98
C GLY A 221 6.68 4.28 0.28
N ILE A 222 5.36 4.21 0.13
CA ILE A 222 4.40 4.51 1.19
C ILE A 222 3.63 3.24 1.54
N ILE A 223 3.58 2.89 2.82
CA ILE A 223 2.69 1.86 3.35
C ILE A 223 1.36 2.53 3.67
N TYR A 224 0.32 2.14 2.95
CA TYR A 224 -0.99 2.77 3.00
C TYR A 224 -1.96 1.97 3.86
N GLY A 225 -2.13 2.41 5.10
CA GLY A 225 -2.90 1.72 6.14
C GLY A 225 -2.15 0.58 6.82
N VAL A 226 -2.34 0.44 8.12
CA VAL A 226 -1.62 -0.54 8.96
C VAL A 226 -2.48 -1.71 9.44
N ALA A 227 -3.79 -1.73 9.17
CA ALA A 227 -4.68 -2.78 9.65
C ALA A 227 -4.25 -4.17 9.17
N GLY A 228 -4.00 -4.33 7.86
CA GLY A 228 -3.56 -5.59 7.29
C GLY A 228 -2.14 -5.99 7.70
N VAL A 229 -1.28 -5.03 8.06
CA VAL A 229 0.05 -5.28 8.66
C VAL A 229 -0.10 -5.88 10.05
N ARG A 230 -0.93 -5.27 10.90
CA ARG A 230 -1.20 -5.75 12.27
C ARG A 230 -1.80 -7.16 12.28
N ASP A 231 -2.72 -7.44 11.37
CA ASP A 231 -3.26 -8.79 11.18
C ASP A 231 -2.17 -9.78 10.79
N GLY A 232 -1.28 -9.39 9.87
CA GLY A 232 -0.14 -10.18 9.47
C GLY A 232 0.80 -10.52 10.62
N TYR A 233 1.11 -9.55 11.46
CA TYR A 233 1.97 -9.75 12.62
C TYR A 233 1.32 -10.63 13.70
N ARG A 234 0.00 -10.54 13.91
CA ARG A 234 -0.72 -11.37 14.88
C ARG A 234 -0.94 -12.80 14.42
N THR A 235 -1.25 -13.00 13.15
CA THR A 235 -1.70 -14.29 12.62
C THR A 235 -0.71 -14.98 11.69
N GLY A 236 0.34 -14.28 11.28
CA GLY A 236 1.26 -14.73 10.24
C GLY A 236 0.75 -14.51 8.81
N ARG A 237 -0.48 -14.02 8.61
CA ARG A 237 -1.08 -13.71 7.30
C ARG A 237 -1.70 -12.33 7.30
N GLY A 238 -1.36 -11.53 6.29
CA GLY A 238 -1.86 -10.18 6.18
C GLY A 238 -1.62 -9.57 4.81
N ARG A 239 -2.03 -8.32 4.64
CA ARG A 239 -1.89 -7.57 3.39
C ARG A 239 -1.28 -6.20 3.68
N VAL A 240 -0.17 -5.91 3.03
CA VAL A 240 0.48 -4.59 3.08
C VAL A 240 0.18 -3.89 1.77
N VAL A 241 -0.57 -2.80 1.82
CA VAL A 241 -0.81 -1.96 0.65
C VAL A 241 0.36 -0.99 0.52
N MET A 242 1.03 -1.03 -0.62
CA MET A 242 2.17 -0.18 -0.94
C MET A 242 1.78 0.80 -2.04
N ARG A 243 2.16 2.06 -1.90
CA ARG A 243 2.01 3.11 -2.91
C ARG A 243 3.36 3.69 -3.29
N ALA A 244 3.47 4.11 -4.54
CA ALA A 244 4.57 4.95 -4.99
C ALA A 244 4.58 6.29 -4.24
N ALA A 245 5.75 6.82 -3.92
CA ALA A 245 5.87 8.19 -3.45
C ALA A 245 5.85 9.13 -4.65
N THR A 246 4.93 10.09 -4.61
CA THR A 246 4.71 11.04 -5.71
C THR A 246 4.55 12.45 -5.18
N HIS A 247 4.90 13.42 -6.04
CA HIS A 247 4.57 14.83 -5.82
C HIS A 247 4.15 15.48 -7.15
N PHE A 248 3.60 16.69 -7.07
CA PHE A 248 3.15 17.44 -8.24
C PHE A 248 4.10 18.58 -8.56
N GLU A 249 4.39 18.78 -9.84
CA GLU A 249 5.17 19.90 -10.33
C GLU A 249 4.40 20.65 -11.41
N GLU A 250 4.56 21.99 -11.40
CA GLU A 250 4.04 22.85 -12.47
C GLU A 250 5.00 22.85 -13.68
N ILE A 251 4.47 22.65 -14.86
CA ILE A 251 5.21 22.70 -16.12
C ILE A 251 4.61 23.77 -17.04
N ASP A 252 5.31 24.15 -18.10
CA ASP A 252 4.88 25.16 -19.08
C ASP A 252 4.44 26.48 -18.45
N ARG A 253 5.24 26.99 -17.50
CA ARG A 253 4.96 28.25 -16.78
C ARG A 253 3.63 28.25 -16.01
N GLY A 254 3.26 27.12 -15.43
CA GLY A 254 2.05 26.93 -14.64
C GLY A 254 0.78 26.57 -15.44
N GLN A 255 0.89 26.34 -16.75
CA GLN A 255 -0.27 25.99 -17.57
C GLN A 255 -0.64 24.50 -17.51
N ARG A 256 0.28 23.63 -17.16
CA ARG A 256 0.09 22.20 -17.01
C ARG A 256 0.74 21.69 -15.73
N MET A 257 0.24 20.58 -15.24
CA MET A 257 0.80 19.87 -14.09
C MET A 257 1.47 18.59 -14.55
N ALA A 258 2.45 18.12 -13.79
CA ALA A 258 3.04 16.81 -13.93
C ALA A 258 3.00 16.06 -12.60
N ILE A 259 2.79 14.75 -12.66
CA ILE A 259 2.96 13.85 -11.53
C ILE A 259 4.38 13.30 -11.61
N ILE A 260 5.16 13.54 -10.57
CA ILE A 260 6.54 13.03 -10.45
C ILE A 260 6.49 11.82 -9.53
N VAL A 261 7.07 10.71 -9.98
CA VAL A 261 7.20 9.49 -9.17
C VAL A 261 8.64 9.39 -8.70
N ASP A 262 8.85 9.49 -7.39
CA ASP A 262 10.19 9.46 -6.75
C ASP A 262 10.57 8.07 -6.27
N GLU A 263 9.60 7.26 -5.85
CA GLU A 263 9.81 5.93 -5.29
C GLU A 263 8.72 4.98 -5.78
N LEU A 264 9.08 3.73 -6.02
CA LEU A 264 8.15 2.68 -6.48
C LEU A 264 7.84 1.69 -5.36
N PRO A 265 6.67 1.03 -5.40
CA PRO A 265 6.39 -0.10 -4.53
C PRO A 265 7.42 -1.21 -4.71
N TYR A 266 7.68 -1.95 -3.63
CA TYR A 266 8.63 -3.07 -3.63
C TYR A 266 8.28 -4.14 -4.67
N GLN A 267 9.28 -4.65 -5.37
CA GLN A 267 9.17 -5.66 -6.44
C GLN A 267 8.44 -5.21 -7.71
N VAL A 268 8.17 -3.92 -7.87
CA VAL A 268 7.62 -3.37 -9.11
C VAL A 268 8.74 -3.02 -10.08
N ASN A 269 8.62 -3.49 -11.31
CA ASN A 269 9.53 -3.19 -12.40
C ASN A 269 9.13 -1.86 -13.04
N LYS A 270 10.06 -0.88 -13.08
CA LYS A 270 9.79 0.47 -13.58
C LYS A 270 9.40 0.46 -15.07
N ARG A 271 10.14 -0.24 -15.91
CA ARG A 271 9.87 -0.32 -17.37
C ARG A 271 8.49 -0.90 -17.65
N SER A 272 8.17 -2.05 -17.06
CA SER A 272 6.86 -2.69 -17.24
C SER A 272 5.71 -1.83 -16.73
N LEU A 273 5.92 -1.07 -15.65
CA LEU A 273 4.95 -0.10 -15.16
C LEU A 273 4.69 1.02 -16.16
N LEU A 274 5.76 1.63 -16.73
CA LEU A 274 5.62 2.69 -17.72
C LEU A 274 4.96 2.20 -19.01
N GLU A 275 5.33 1.01 -19.48
CA GLU A 275 4.68 0.36 -20.62
C GLU A 275 3.20 0.14 -20.36
N ARG A 276 2.84 -0.33 -19.15
CA ARG A 276 1.46 -0.54 -18.76
C ARG A 276 0.64 0.76 -18.70
N ILE A 277 1.23 1.84 -18.19
CA ILE A 277 0.57 3.15 -18.18
C ILE A 277 0.33 3.62 -19.63
N ALA A 278 1.34 3.52 -20.49
CA ALA A 278 1.22 3.90 -21.91
C ALA A 278 0.14 3.08 -22.64
N GLU A 279 0.05 1.76 -22.41
CA GLU A 279 -1.01 0.92 -22.94
C GLU A 279 -2.41 1.42 -22.52
N LEU A 280 -2.61 1.70 -21.23
CA LEU A 280 -3.89 2.16 -20.72
C LEU A 280 -4.30 3.53 -21.26
N VAL A 281 -3.33 4.42 -21.51
CA VAL A 281 -3.56 5.71 -22.18
C VAL A 281 -3.97 5.49 -23.64
N ASN A 282 -3.29 4.62 -24.38
CA ASN A 282 -3.62 4.28 -25.76
C ASN A 282 -4.99 3.60 -25.88
N GLU A 283 -5.34 2.75 -24.93
CA GLU A 283 -6.66 2.10 -24.83
C GLU A 283 -7.78 3.06 -24.37
N LYS A 284 -7.46 4.31 -24.05
CA LYS A 284 -8.38 5.32 -23.48
C LYS A 284 -9.04 4.88 -22.17
N LYS A 285 -8.37 4.04 -21.41
CA LYS A 285 -8.78 3.64 -20.05
C LYS A 285 -8.24 4.58 -18.97
N LEU A 286 -7.13 5.27 -19.27
CA LEU A 286 -6.59 6.38 -18.50
C LEU A 286 -6.61 7.61 -19.38
N GLU A 287 -7.35 8.62 -18.96
CA GLU A 287 -7.44 9.92 -19.61
C GLU A 287 -6.61 10.96 -18.85
N GLY A 288 -6.36 12.10 -19.44
CA GLY A 288 -5.67 13.22 -18.78
C GLY A 288 -4.15 13.21 -18.88
N ILE A 289 -3.52 12.15 -19.37
CA ILE A 289 -2.06 12.06 -19.53
C ILE A 289 -1.68 12.50 -20.95
N SER A 290 -0.67 13.38 -21.07
CA SER A 290 -0.14 13.85 -22.34
C SER A 290 1.16 13.18 -22.74
N ASP A 291 2.07 12.95 -21.79
CA ASP A 291 3.38 12.32 -22.03
C ASP A 291 3.90 11.61 -20.80
N ILE A 292 4.79 10.64 -20.98
CA ILE A 292 5.44 9.87 -19.93
C ILE A 292 6.92 9.78 -20.23
N ARG A 293 7.78 10.24 -19.31
CA ARG A 293 9.23 10.19 -19.46
C ARG A 293 9.90 9.60 -18.22
N ASP A 294 10.98 8.87 -18.45
CA ASP A 294 11.90 8.44 -17.41
C ASP A 294 13.10 9.39 -17.38
N GLU A 295 13.21 10.18 -16.33
CA GLU A 295 14.30 11.12 -16.09
C GLU A 295 15.20 10.65 -14.93
N SER A 296 15.13 9.38 -14.59
CA SER A 296 15.94 8.79 -13.50
C SER A 296 17.42 8.85 -13.85
N ASP A 297 18.23 9.25 -12.89
CA ASP A 297 19.69 9.34 -13.02
C ASP A 297 20.40 8.84 -11.76
N LYS A 298 21.70 9.14 -11.63
CA LYS A 298 22.52 8.76 -10.46
C LYS A 298 22.07 9.41 -9.16
N SER A 299 21.30 10.49 -9.21
CA SER A 299 20.79 11.19 -8.02
C SER A 299 19.52 10.57 -7.47
N GLY A 300 18.82 9.77 -8.26
CA GLY A 300 17.61 9.07 -7.84
C GLY A 300 16.65 8.74 -8.97
N MET A 301 15.55 8.12 -8.58
CA MET A 301 14.43 7.82 -9.48
C MET A 301 13.62 9.09 -9.72
N ARG A 302 13.27 9.33 -10.99
CA ARG A 302 12.38 10.42 -11.38
C ARG A 302 11.59 10.00 -12.63
N VAL A 303 10.36 9.62 -12.48
CA VAL A 303 9.44 9.38 -13.58
C VAL A 303 8.48 10.55 -13.65
N VAL A 304 8.38 11.17 -14.84
CA VAL A 304 7.55 12.35 -15.10
C VAL A 304 6.35 11.92 -15.92
N ILE A 305 5.16 12.11 -15.37
CA ILE A 305 3.88 11.89 -16.05
C ILE A 305 3.23 13.24 -16.26
N GLU A 306 3.33 13.76 -17.49
CA GLU A 306 2.74 15.05 -17.85
C GLU A 306 1.24 14.96 -18.07
N LEU A 307 0.51 15.88 -17.50
CA LEU A 307 -0.95 15.96 -17.64
C LEU A 307 -1.36 16.89 -18.78
N LYS A 308 -2.55 16.67 -19.32
CA LYS A 308 -3.17 17.60 -20.26
C LYS A 308 -3.59 18.87 -19.53
N ARG A 309 -3.78 19.93 -20.28
CA ARG A 309 -4.23 21.23 -19.74
C ARG A 309 -5.61 21.09 -19.09
N GLY A 310 -5.77 21.59 -17.86
CA GLY A 310 -7.03 21.60 -17.15
C GLY A 310 -7.37 20.32 -16.38
N GLU A 311 -6.48 19.32 -16.39
CA GLU A 311 -6.67 18.10 -15.61
C GLU A 311 -6.34 18.33 -14.13
N VAL A 312 -7.05 17.62 -13.27
CA VAL A 312 -6.84 17.62 -11.82
C VAL A 312 -5.85 16.51 -11.46
N PRO A 313 -4.63 16.84 -10.96
CA PRO A 313 -3.57 15.86 -10.76
C PRO A 313 -3.96 14.73 -9.80
N GLU A 314 -4.70 15.04 -8.73
CA GLU A 314 -5.14 14.07 -7.72
C GLU A 314 -6.07 13.02 -8.32
N VAL A 315 -6.97 13.41 -9.22
CA VAL A 315 -7.91 12.49 -9.88
C VAL A 315 -7.15 11.53 -10.80
N VAL A 316 -6.21 12.06 -11.59
CA VAL A 316 -5.38 11.23 -12.48
C VAL A 316 -4.51 10.28 -11.66
N LEU A 317 -3.90 10.73 -10.56
CA LEU A 317 -3.11 9.91 -9.66
C LEU A 317 -3.95 8.79 -9.02
N ASN A 318 -5.17 9.09 -8.58
CA ASN A 318 -6.08 8.09 -8.02
C ASN A 318 -6.45 7.02 -9.05
N ASN A 319 -6.67 7.41 -10.31
CA ASN A 319 -6.90 6.46 -11.41
C ASN A 319 -5.66 5.60 -11.70
N LEU A 320 -4.46 6.17 -11.61
CA LEU A 320 -3.20 5.45 -11.73
C LEU A 320 -3.04 4.42 -10.60
N TYR A 321 -3.30 4.78 -9.35
CA TYR A 321 -3.29 3.86 -8.21
C TYR A 321 -4.27 2.70 -8.38
N LYS A 322 -5.46 2.95 -8.91
CA LYS A 322 -6.47 1.92 -9.14
C LYS A 322 -6.14 0.97 -10.28
N SER A 323 -5.48 1.45 -11.32
CA SER A 323 -5.36 0.75 -12.60
C SER A 323 -3.96 0.21 -12.87
N THR A 324 -2.96 0.58 -12.06
CA THR A 324 -1.54 0.24 -12.29
C THR A 324 -0.85 -0.20 -10.99
N GLN A 325 0.38 -0.69 -11.11
CA GLN A 325 1.25 -1.06 -9.99
C GLN A 325 1.88 0.14 -9.24
N LEU A 326 1.45 1.39 -9.50
CA LEU A 326 1.77 2.51 -8.61
C LEU A 326 1.17 2.30 -7.21
N GLN A 327 0.12 1.50 -7.10
CA GLN A 327 -0.32 0.87 -5.87
C GLN A 327 -0.33 -0.63 -6.04
N ASP A 328 0.37 -1.34 -5.17
CA ASP A 328 0.41 -2.80 -5.17
C ASP A 328 0.23 -3.36 -3.76
N THR A 329 -0.05 -4.64 -3.65
CA THR A 329 -0.30 -5.30 -2.37
C THR A 329 0.69 -6.42 -2.14
N PHE A 330 1.49 -6.31 -1.07
CA PHE A 330 2.35 -7.38 -0.59
C PHE A 330 1.53 -8.31 0.32
N GLY A 331 1.31 -9.53 -0.11
CA GLY A 331 0.63 -10.56 0.68
C GLY A 331 1.59 -11.19 1.68
N MET A 332 1.44 -10.87 2.97
CA MET A 332 2.24 -11.49 4.03
C MET A 332 1.82 -12.94 4.26
N ASN A 333 2.79 -13.83 4.29
CA ASN A 333 2.65 -15.23 4.69
C ASN A 333 3.94 -15.68 5.38
N MET A 334 3.96 -15.55 6.70
CA MET A 334 5.17 -15.73 7.50
C MET A 334 5.41 -17.20 7.85
N VAL A 335 5.71 -18.00 6.81
CA VAL A 335 6.03 -19.43 6.95
C VAL A 335 7.55 -19.61 6.96
N ALA A 336 8.07 -20.27 7.98
CA ALA A 336 9.49 -20.61 8.09
C ALA A 336 9.66 -22.03 8.68
N LEU A 337 10.86 -22.57 8.56
CA LEU A 337 11.21 -23.86 9.16
C LEU A 337 11.56 -23.68 10.64
N VAL A 338 10.88 -24.44 11.48
CA VAL A 338 11.18 -24.63 12.90
C VAL A 338 11.44 -26.11 13.10
N ASP A 339 12.66 -26.48 13.48
CA ASP A 339 13.08 -27.88 13.61
C ASP A 339 12.76 -28.72 12.36
N ASN A 340 13.12 -28.19 11.19
CA ASN A 340 12.86 -28.79 9.87
C ASN A 340 11.37 -28.98 9.53
N GLN A 341 10.45 -28.37 10.26
CA GLN A 341 9.02 -28.39 9.98
C GLN A 341 8.52 -27.00 9.57
N PRO A 342 7.75 -26.88 8.48
CA PRO A 342 7.16 -25.61 8.08
C PRO A 342 6.07 -25.20 9.08
N LYS A 343 6.19 -24.00 9.61
CA LYS A 343 5.20 -23.42 10.54
C LYS A 343 4.83 -22.00 10.10
N LEU A 344 3.56 -21.66 10.23
CA LEU A 344 3.09 -20.28 10.13
C LEU A 344 3.36 -19.62 11.47
N LEU A 345 4.12 -18.53 11.46
CA LEU A 345 4.61 -17.86 12.66
C LEU A 345 4.08 -16.43 12.73
N ASN A 346 3.86 -15.95 13.94
CA ASN A 346 3.60 -14.56 14.21
C ASN A 346 4.91 -13.80 14.51
N LEU A 347 4.84 -12.46 14.64
CA LEU A 347 6.01 -11.62 14.88
C LEU A 347 6.75 -12.03 16.17
N LYS A 348 6.01 -12.26 17.26
CA LYS A 348 6.60 -12.63 18.56
C LYS A 348 7.32 -13.97 18.48
N GLU A 349 6.73 -14.96 17.84
CA GLU A 349 7.33 -16.30 17.69
C GLU A 349 8.64 -16.26 16.92
N ILE A 350 8.71 -15.47 15.82
CA ILE A 350 9.94 -15.30 15.05
C ILE A 350 11.05 -14.69 15.93
N LEU A 351 10.76 -13.64 16.67
CA LEU A 351 11.71 -13.01 17.58
C LEU A 351 12.15 -13.97 18.69
N GLN A 352 11.24 -14.76 19.24
CA GLN A 352 11.56 -15.77 20.26
C GLN A 352 12.50 -16.85 19.73
N HIS A 353 12.27 -17.38 18.54
CA HIS A 353 13.13 -18.38 17.92
C HIS A 353 14.53 -17.83 17.64
N PHE A 354 14.63 -16.59 17.17
CA PHE A 354 15.92 -15.93 16.98
C PHE A 354 16.67 -15.77 18.31
N LEU A 355 16.03 -15.27 19.36
CA LEU A 355 16.64 -15.08 20.66
C LEU A 355 17.04 -16.41 21.32
N SER A 356 16.26 -17.47 21.16
CA SER A 356 16.61 -18.80 21.61
C SER A 356 17.83 -19.34 20.92
N HIS A 357 17.92 -19.13 19.58
CA HIS A 357 19.10 -19.49 18.81
C HIS A 357 20.35 -18.71 19.28
N ARG A 358 20.23 -17.41 19.49
CA ARG A 358 21.35 -16.62 20.04
C ARG A 358 21.82 -17.11 21.39
N ARG A 359 20.92 -17.50 22.28
CA ARG A 359 21.23 -18.08 23.58
C ARG A 359 22.02 -19.36 23.43
N GLU A 360 21.59 -20.25 22.54
CA GLU A 360 22.30 -21.51 22.25
C GLU A 360 23.71 -21.23 21.69
N VAL A 361 23.83 -20.38 20.69
CA VAL A 361 25.11 -20.00 20.09
C VAL A 361 26.09 -19.43 21.11
N LEU A 362 25.65 -18.52 21.97
CA LEU A 362 26.48 -17.95 23.02
C LEU A 362 26.89 -18.99 24.06
N THR A 363 26.00 -19.87 24.47
CA THR A 363 26.32 -20.95 25.38
C THR A 363 27.38 -21.89 24.79
N ARG A 364 27.21 -22.31 23.54
CA ARG A 364 28.19 -23.17 22.84
C ARG A 364 29.52 -22.47 22.64
N ARG A 365 29.54 -21.17 22.26
CA ARG A 365 30.76 -20.35 22.19
C ARG A 365 31.48 -20.31 23.53
N THR A 366 30.78 -20.07 24.62
CA THR A 366 31.36 -20.00 25.95
C THR A 366 31.94 -21.36 26.39
N VAL A 367 31.27 -22.45 26.09
CA VAL A 367 31.77 -23.80 26.35
C VAL A 367 33.07 -24.09 25.54
N TYR A 368 33.09 -23.69 24.26
CA TYR A 368 34.28 -23.85 23.43
C TYR A 368 35.44 -23.03 23.96
N GLU A 369 35.20 -21.75 24.27
CA GLU A 369 36.24 -20.83 24.83
C GLU A 369 36.72 -21.36 26.20
N LEU A 370 35.86 -21.86 27.05
CA LEU A 370 36.22 -22.48 28.32
C LEU A 370 37.13 -23.69 28.12
N ARG A 371 36.77 -24.59 27.17
CA ARG A 371 37.60 -25.75 26.84
C ARG A 371 39.02 -25.29 26.37
N LYS A 372 39.06 -24.30 25.47
CA LYS A 372 40.34 -23.76 24.97
C LYS A 372 41.15 -23.07 26.05
N ALA A 373 40.52 -22.32 26.92
CA ALA A 373 41.19 -21.68 28.05
C ALA A 373 41.76 -22.71 29.04
N ARG A 374 41.02 -23.79 29.34
CA ARG A 374 41.49 -24.90 30.17
C ARG A 374 42.69 -25.63 29.52
N GLU A 375 42.59 -25.92 28.23
CA GLU A 375 43.73 -26.53 27.48
C GLU A 375 44.98 -25.62 27.56
N ARG A 376 44.80 -24.31 27.35
CA ARG A 376 45.90 -23.34 27.42
C ARG A 376 46.48 -23.21 28.81
N GLY A 377 45.65 -23.11 29.84
CA GLY A 377 46.07 -23.07 31.25
C GLY A 377 46.91 -24.31 31.64
N HIS A 378 46.47 -25.48 31.21
CA HIS A 378 47.18 -26.73 31.42
C HIS A 378 48.57 -26.75 30.75
N VAL A 379 48.70 -26.25 29.52
CA VAL A 379 49.97 -26.12 28.84
C VAL A 379 50.90 -25.14 29.61
N LEU A 380 50.37 -24.01 30.05
CA LEU A 380 51.14 -23.02 30.81
C LEU A 380 51.65 -23.55 32.16
N GLU A 381 50.87 -24.39 32.84
CA GLU A 381 51.34 -25.10 34.04
C GLU A 381 52.56 -25.99 33.72
N GLY A 382 52.52 -26.78 32.66
CA GLY A 382 53.61 -27.64 32.22
C GLY A 382 54.88 -26.86 31.88
N LEU A 383 54.73 -25.70 31.19
CA LEU A 383 55.81 -24.81 30.86
C LEU A 383 56.44 -24.20 32.11
N ALA A 384 55.67 -23.82 33.12
CA ALA A 384 56.15 -23.31 34.39
C ALA A 384 56.92 -24.37 35.18
N VAL A 385 56.49 -25.63 35.18
CA VAL A 385 57.22 -26.78 35.75
C VAL A 385 58.59 -26.93 35.05
N ALA A 386 58.60 -26.89 33.70
CA ALA A 386 59.82 -27.02 32.93
C ALA A 386 60.83 -25.91 33.20
N LEU A 387 60.35 -24.68 33.33
CA LEU A 387 61.19 -23.51 33.64
C LEU A 387 61.76 -23.55 35.06
N ALA A 388 60.99 -24.05 36.03
CA ALA A 388 61.45 -24.23 37.40
C ALA A 388 62.54 -25.33 37.54
N ASN A 389 62.56 -26.30 36.61
CA ASN A 389 63.51 -27.44 36.65
C ASN A 389 64.29 -27.53 35.34
N ILE A 390 64.69 -26.43 34.77
CA ILE A 390 65.25 -26.32 33.41
C ILE A 390 66.50 -27.19 33.18
N ASP A 391 67.45 -27.21 34.15
CA ASP A 391 68.66 -27.97 33.99
C ASP A 391 68.44 -29.47 33.90
N GLU A 392 67.53 -29.99 34.70
CA GLU A 392 67.14 -31.41 34.66
C GLU A 392 66.37 -31.74 33.36
N PHE A 393 65.56 -30.89 32.88
CA PHE A 393 64.79 -31.05 31.57
C PHE A 393 65.82 -31.10 30.41
N ILE A 394 66.74 -30.19 30.36
CA ILE A 394 67.81 -30.18 29.36
C ILE A 394 68.70 -31.44 29.45
N ALA A 395 69.04 -31.88 30.65
CA ALA A 395 69.82 -33.08 30.82
C ALA A 395 69.10 -34.35 30.28
N ILE A 396 67.76 -34.49 30.54
CA ILE A 396 66.99 -35.58 30.08
C ILE A 396 66.82 -35.53 28.54
N ILE A 397 66.56 -34.37 28.00
CA ILE A 397 66.37 -34.20 26.54
C ILE A 397 67.69 -34.51 25.79
N LYS A 398 68.78 -34.10 26.31
CA LYS A 398 70.10 -34.43 25.73
C LYS A 398 70.54 -35.91 25.89
N ALA A 399 70.06 -36.58 26.90
CA ALA A 399 70.37 -37.98 27.13
C ALA A 399 69.48 -38.91 26.33
N ALA A 400 68.28 -38.51 26.00
CA ALA A 400 67.34 -39.34 25.27
C ALA A 400 67.73 -39.48 23.79
N PRO A 401 67.74 -40.72 23.27
CA PRO A 401 68.12 -41.00 21.88
C PRO A 401 67.13 -40.52 20.85
N THR A 402 65.84 -40.37 21.23
CA THR A 402 64.78 -39.90 20.36
C THR A 402 63.78 -39.04 21.13
N PRO A 403 63.10 -38.08 20.45
CA PRO A 403 62.08 -37.26 21.10
C PRO A 403 60.95 -38.05 21.81
N PRO A 404 60.41 -39.17 21.27
CA PRO A 404 59.42 -39.99 21.99
C PRO A 404 59.92 -40.53 23.30
N ILE A 405 61.18 -40.95 23.37
CA ILE A 405 61.81 -41.46 24.60
C ILE A 405 61.98 -40.31 25.63
N ALA A 406 62.44 -39.12 25.18
CA ALA A 406 62.54 -37.96 26.05
C ALA A 406 61.13 -37.62 26.62
N LYS A 407 60.11 -37.67 25.81
CA LYS A 407 58.72 -37.47 26.25
C LYS A 407 58.27 -38.44 27.34
N GLN A 408 58.55 -39.75 27.16
CA GLN A 408 58.21 -40.77 28.14
C GLN A 408 58.94 -40.58 29.46
N GLU A 409 60.23 -40.22 29.40
CA GLU A 409 61.01 -39.93 30.60
C GLU A 409 60.52 -38.71 31.35
N LEU A 410 60.15 -37.61 30.65
CA LEU A 410 59.58 -36.41 31.26
C LEU A 410 58.24 -36.70 31.94
N MET A 411 57.43 -37.55 31.37
CA MET A 411 56.10 -37.93 31.91
C MET A 411 56.24 -38.97 33.09
N ALA A 412 57.27 -39.79 33.09
CA ALA A 412 57.49 -40.82 34.12
C ALA A 412 57.89 -40.20 35.45
N ARG A 413 58.52 -39.03 35.44
CA ARG A 413 59.01 -38.36 36.68
C ARG A 413 57.91 -37.53 37.30
N ALA A 414 58.00 -37.40 38.64
CA ALA A 414 57.25 -36.41 39.42
C ALA A 414 58.17 -35.18 39.67
N TRP A 415 57.67 -33.98 39.37
CA TRP A 415 58.44 -32.72 39.37
C TRP A 415 58.11 -31.89 40.59
N ASP A 416 59.07 -31.35 41.30
CA ASP A 416 58.87 -30.40 42.37
C ASP A 416 58.91 -28.99 41.74
N SER A 417 57.85 -28.21 41.98
CA SER A 417 57.74 -26.82 41.53
C SER A 417 57.00 -25.98 42.53
N ALA A 418 57.80 -25.28 43.36
CA ALA A 418 57.26 -24.27 44.29
C ALA A 418 56.53 -23.17 43.57
N LEU A 419 57.02 -22.79 42.38
CA LEU A 419 56.39 -21.78 41.52
C LEU A 419 54.97 -22.21 41.07
N VAL A 420 54.82 -23.45 40.62
CA VAL A 420 53.49 -23.95 40.19
C VAL A 420 52.55 -24.12 41.36
N ARG A 421 53.02 -24.55 42.51
CA ARG A 421 52.24 -24.58 43.76
C ARG A 421 51.72 -23.21 44.13
N GLU A 422 52.58 -22.19 44.09
CA GLU A 422 52.19 -20.79 44.36
C GLU A 422 51.16 -20.27 43.33
N MET A 423 51.40 -20.53 42.05
CA MET A 423 50.47 -20.17 40.97
C MET A 423 49.10 -20.77 41.18
N LEU A 424 49.02 -22.08 41.48
CA LEU A 424 47.77 -22.78 41.71
C LEU A 424 47.05 -22.29 42.96
N THR A 425 47.78 -22.09 44.05
CA THR A 425 47.23 -21.58 45.31
C THR A 425 46.65 -20.19 45.17
N ARG A 426 47.33 -19.31 44.44
CA ARG A 426 46.81 -17.96 44.14
C ARG A 426 45.57 -18.02 43.27
N ALA A 427 45.57 -18.81 42.21
CA ALA A 427 44.42 -18.99 41.36
C ALA A 427 43.16 -19.53 42.11
N GLU A 428 43.40 -20.47 43.03
CA GLU A 428 42.33 -21.00 43.93
C GLU A 428 41.81 -19.95 44.89
N ALA A 429 42.69 -19.13 45.47
CA ALA A 429 42.29 -18.09 46.41
C ALA A 429 41.52 -16.93 45.75
N GLU A 430 41.94 -16.53 44.57
CA GLU A 430 41.29 -15.47 43.78
C GLU A 430 39.93 -15.90 43.19
N ASN A 431 39.69 -17.20 42.96
CA ASN A 431 38.54 -17.74 42.29
C ASN A 431 37.82 -18.88 43.08
N SER A 432 37.80 -18.79 44.40
CA SER A 432 37.22 -19.81 45.29
C SER A 432 35.76 -20.13 45.05
N ALA A 433 35.00 -19.23 44.41
CA ALA A 433 33.58 -19.44 44.05
C ALA A 433 33.35 -20.38 42.86
N ALA A 434 34.36 -20.73 42.07
CA ALA A 434 34.22 -21.42 40.77
C ALA A 434 34.36 -22.96 40.85
N GLY A 435 34.27 -23.57 42.05
CA GLY A 435 34.24 -25.04 42.15
C GLY A 435 35.57 -25.73 42.38
N GLY A 436 36.64 -24.98 42.77
CA GLY A 436 37.96 -25.49 43.13
C GLY A 436 38.78 -25.98 41.93
N ARG A 437 39.92 -26.64 42.23
CA ARG A 437 40.93 -27.07 41.26
C ARG A 437 40.38 -27.87 40.07
N ALA A 438 39.32 -28.69 40.27
CA ALA A 438 38.69 -29.51 39.23
C ALA A 438 38.06 -28.65 38.11
N ALA A 439 37.56 -27.48 38.43
CA ALA A 439 36.89 -26.59 37.45
C ALA A 439 37.85 -25.99 36.42
N TYR A 440 39.15 -25.92 36.71
CA TYR A 440 40.21 -25.37 35.86
C TYR A 440 40.92 -26.40 34.99
N ARG A 441 40.67 -27.70 35.19
CA ARG A 441 41.36 -28.78 34.46
C ARG A 441 40.67 -29.01 33.12
N PRO A 442 41.43 -29.40 32.06
CA PRO A 442 40.83 -29.86 30.83
C PRO A 442 39.87 -31.04 31.06
N ASP A 443 38.76 -31.07 30.30
CA ASP A 443 37.80 -32.13 30.38
C ASP A 443 38.44 -33.46 29.93
N GLY A 444 38.22 -34.55 30.68
CA GLY A 444 38.75 -35.87 30.37
C GLY A 444 40.24 -36.08 30.74
N LEU A 445 40.93 -35.10 31.33
CA LEU A 445 42.31 -35.29 31.81
C LEU A 445 42.32 -36.24 33.01
N SER A 446 43.07 -37.34 32.89
CA SER A 446 43.23 -38.33 33.98
C SER A 446 43.70 -37.64 35.28
N PRO A 447 43.14 -38.01 36.43
CA PRO A 447 43.62 -37.51 37.75
C PRO A 447 45.12 -37.82 38.04
N ALA A 448 45.70 -38.76 37.32
CA ALA A 448 47.11 -39.12 37.44
C ALA A 448 48.08 -38.02 36.99
N PHE A 449 47.61 -37.01 36.25
CA PHE A 449 48.43 -35.88 35.76
C PHE A 449 48.13 -34.61 36.53
N GLY A 450 49.03 -33.63 36.47
CA GLY A 450 48.93 -32.37 37.18
C GLY A 450 49.51 -32.47 38.61
N MET A 451 49.13 -31.49 39.46
CA MET A 451 49.54 -31.49 40.83
C MET A 451 48.93 -32.64 41.60
N GLN A 452 49.83 -33.47 42.23
CA GLN A 452 49.41 -34.65 43.01
C GLN A 452 49.25 -34.28 44.48
N GLY A 453 48.68 -35.21 45.30
CA GLY A 453 48.44 -34.98 46.71
C GLY A 453 49.74 -34.90 47.58
N ASP A 454 50.86 -35.32 47.07
CA ASP A 454 52.17 -35.19 47.68
C ASP A 454 52.86 -33.87 47.37
N GLY A 455 52.22 -32.99 46.57
CA GLY A 455 52.80 -31.70 46.21
C GLY A 455 53.75 -31.73 45.02
N LEU A 456 53.85 -32.90 44.37
CA LEU A 456 54.65 -33.06 43.16
C LEU A 456 53.74 -32.92 41.90
N TYR A 457 54.30 -32.47 40.79
CA TYR A 457 53.59 -32.34 39.54
C TYR A 457 53.93 -33.46 38.54
N LYS A 458 52.91 -34.11 37.97
CA LYS A 458 53.06 -35.06 36.88
C LYS A 458 52.59 -34.46 35.55
N LEU A 459 53.51 -34.44 34.56
CA LEU A 459 53.27 -33.96 33.23
C LEU A 459 52.34 -34.86 32.41
N SER A 460 51.40 -34.29 31.70
CA SER A 460 50.60 -34.98 30.69
C SER A 460 51.33 -35.07 29.35
N ASP A 461 50.78 -35.90 28.44
CA ASP A 461 51.30 -36.07 27.10
C ASP A 461 51.38 -34.75 26.33
N THR A 462 50.30 -33.95 26.39
CA THR A 462 50.23 -32.62 25.75
C THR A 462 51.27 -31.67 26.28
N GLN A 463 51.46 -31.62 27.62
CA GLN A 463 52.48 -30.76 28.27
C GLN A 463 53.90 -31.16 27.86
N ALA A 464 54.18 -32.46 27.87
CA ALA A 464 55.51 -32.95 27.49
C ALA A 464 55.80 -32.63 26.01
N GLN A 465 54.78 -32.74 25.14
CA GLN A 465 54.92 -32.41 23.72
C GLN A 465 55.24 -30.93 23.52
N GLU A 466 54.52 -30.04 24.19
CA GLU A 466 54.74 -28.58 24.11
C GLU A 466 56.10 -28.14 24.70
N ILE A 467 56.57 -28.83 25.77
CA ILE A 467 57.87 -28.57 26.32
C ILE A 467 58.96 -28.95 25.31
N LEU A 468 58.84 -30.10 24.63
CA LEU A 468 59.85 -30.51 23.63
C LEU A 468 59.88 -29.58 22.40
N GLN A 469 58.81 -28.87 22.10
CA GLN A 469 58.69 -27.91 21.02
C GLN A 469 59.12 -26.48 21.43
N MET A 470 59.46 -26.31 22.72
CA MET A 470 59.82 -24.98 23.27
C MET A 470 61.11 -24.43 22.65
N ARG A 471 61.07 -23.22 22.17
CA ARG A 471 62.26 -22.55 21.64
C ARG A 471 63.16 -22.06 22.75
N LEU A 472 64.48 -22.12 22.57
CA LEU A 472 65.48 -21.71 23.54
C LEU A 472 65.31 -20.22 23.99
N GLN A 473 64.76 -19.37 23.19
CA GLN A 473 64.47 -17.99 23.56
C GLN A 473 63.48 -17.85 24.72
N ARG A 474 62.64 -18.87 24.99
CA ARG A 474 61.67 -18.86 26.09
C ARG A 474 62.26 -19.23 27.46
N LEU A 475 63.53 -19.50 27.49
CA LEU A 475 64.26 -19.88 28.73
C LEU A 475 64.76 -18.70 29.56
N THR A 476 64.47 -17.46 29.13
CA THR A 476 64.93 -16.25 29.87
C THR A 476 64.01 -15.91 31.03
N GLY A 477 64.54 -15.25 32.07
CA GLY A 477 63.74 -14.84 33.25
C GLY A 477 62.54 -13.94 32.90
N LEU A 478 62.65 -13.09 31.87
CA LEU A 478 61.60 -12.25 31.36
C LEU A 478 60.41 -13.08 30.76
N GLU A 479 60.69 -14.28 30.22
CA GLU A 479 59.69 -15.16 29.70
C GLU A 479 58.96 -15.94 30.83
N GLN A 480 59.60 -16.20 31.97
CA GLN A 480 58.96 -16.73 33.17
C GLN A 480 57.84 -15.82 33.67
N ASP A 481 58.13 -14.50 33.78
CA ASP A 481 57.15 -13.52 34.23
C ASP A 481 55.96 -13.41 33.26
N LYS A 482 56.22 -13.54 31.96
CA LYS A 482 55.16 -13.57 30.93
C LYS A 482 54.27 -14.78 31.07
N ILE A 483 54.83 -15.97 31.28
CA ILE A 483 54.03 -17.21 31.44
C ILE A 483 53.17 -17.13 32.69
N ILE A 484 53.70 -16.57 33.79
CA ILE A 484 52.91 -16.36 35.02
C ILE A 484 51.82 -15.34 34.79
N GLY A 485 52.09 -14.24 34.07
CA GLY A 485 51.12 -13.26 33.69
C GLY A 485 49.99 -13.85 32.81
N GLU A 486 50.35 -14.57 31.74
CA GLU A 486 49.41 -15.23 30.84
C GLU A 486 48.55 -16.29 31.60
N TYR A 487 49.17 -17.07 32.51
CA TYR A 487 48.40 -18.02 33.32
C TYR A 487 47.38 -17.34 34.19
N ARG A 488 47.70 -16.22 34.82
CA ARG A 488 46.77 -15.45 35.65
C ARG A 488 45.59 -14.96 34.79
N ASP A 489 45.89 -14.41 33.59
CA ASP A 489 44.86 -13.95 32.68
C ASP A 489 43.93 -15.08 32.22
N VAL A 490 44.50 -16.25 31.88
CA VAL A 490 43.71 -17.43 31.49
C VAL A 490 42.88 -17.94 32.66
N MET A 491 43.37 -17.93 33.89
CA MET A 491 42.55 -18.34 35.05
C MET A 491 41.41 -17.38 35.32
N ALA A 492 41.61 -16.06 35.18
CA ALA A 492 40.55 -15.09 35.28
C ALA A 492 39.52 -15.27 34.17
N GLN A 493 39.96 -15.58 32.95
CA GLN A 493 39.06 -15.91 31.82
C GLN A 493 38.23 -17.17 32.11
N ILE A 494 38.83 -18.23 32.62
CA ILE A 494 38.10 -19.46 32.98
C ILE A 494 37.06 -19.18 34.05
N ALA A 495 37.40 -18.41 35.08
CA ALA A 495 36.44 -18.03 36.13
C ALA A 495 35.27 -17.23 35.57
N ASP A 496 35.53 -16.27 34.67
CA ASP A 496 34.49 -15.47 34.02
C ASP A 496 33.59 -16.34 33.12
N LEU A 497 34.15 -17.24 32.32
CA LEU A 497 33.42 -18.16 31.46
C LEU A 497 32.52 -19.13 32.27
N LEU A 498 33.04 -19.63 33.40
CA LEU A 498 32.25 -20.45 34.32
C LEU A 498 31.09 -19.68 34.95
N ASP A 499 31.34 -18.42 35.32
CA ASP A 499 30.31 -17.54 35.86
C ASP A 499 29.20 -17.25 34.80
N ILE A 500 29.59 -17.03 33.55
CA ILE A 500 28.65 -16.85 32.43
C ILE A 500 27.75 -18.09 32.28
N LEU A 501 28.33 -19.31 32.34
CA LEU A 501 27.57 -20.55 32.22
C LEU A 501 26.66 -20.82 33.42
N ALA A 502 27.06 -20.37 34.61
CA ALA A 502 26.30 -20.55 35.85
C ALA A 502 25.12 -19.59 35.97
N ARG A 503 25.16 -18.44 35.31
CA ARG A 503 24.14 -17.36 35.43
C ARG A 503 23.51 -17.03 34.08
N PRO A 504 22.30 -17.52 33.80
CA PRO A 504 21.58 -17.26 32.53
C PRO A 504 21.37 -15.77 32.22
N GLU A 505 21.33 -14.94 33.27
CA GLU A 505 21.16 -13.48 33.14
C GLU A 505 22.35 -12.84 32.42
N ARG A 506 23.57 -13.37 32.62
CA ARG A 506 24.77 -12.90 31.92
C ARG A 506 24.69 -13.15 30.42
N ILE A 507 24.21 -14.34 30.01
CA ILE A 507 24.00 -14.64 28.60
C ILE A 507 22.95 -13.68 28.02
N THR A 508 21.89 -13.40 28.77
CA THR A 508 20.87 -12.42 28.35
C THR A 508 21.47 -11.02 28.14
N THR A 509 22.31 -10.56 29.06
CA THR A 509 23.03 -9.27 28.93
C THR A 509 23.93 -9.28 27.69
N MET A 510 24.70 -10.34 27.48
CA MET A 510 25.59 -10.47 26.31
C MET A 510 24.82 -10.42 24.99
N ILE A 511 23.64 -11.04 24.91
CA ILE A 511 22.76 -10.94 23.73
C ILE A 511 22.35 -9.48 23.52
N GLY A 512 21.95 -8.78 24.57
CA GLY A 512 21.58 -7.36 24.53
C GLY A 512 22.73 -6.45 24.05
N ASP A 513 23.94 -6.70 24.55
CA ASP A 513 25.15 -5.94 24.18
C ASP A 513 25.52 -6.18 22.70
N GLU A 514 25.49 -7.44 22.24
CA GLU A 514 25.75 -7.77 20.84
C GLU A 514 24.72 -7.13 19.90
N LEU A 515 23.43 -7.17 20.25
CA LEU A 515 22.38 -6.52 19.47
C LEU A 515 22.55 -4.99 19.45
N SER A 516 22.97 -4.39 20.57
CA SER A 516 23.27 -2.96 20.64
C SER A 516 24.44 -2.58 19.74
N ALA A 517 25.48 -3.41 19.69
CA ALA A 517 26.63 -3.21 18.81
C ALA A 517 26.22 -3.32 17.34
N VAL A 518 25.43 -4.30 16.98
CA VAL A 518 24.86 -4.46 15.61
C VAL A 518 24.01 -3.24 15.23
N LYS A 519 23.16 -2.76 16.12
CA LYS A 519 22.35 -1.56 15.90
C LYS A 519 23.22 -0.31 15.70
N ALA A 520 24.24 -0.15 16.49
CA ALA A 520 25.15 1.01 16.40
C ALA A 520 25.95 1.01 15.09
N GLU A 521 26.30 -0.16 14.57
CA GLU A 521 27.13 -0.29 13.37
C GLU A 521 26.34 -0.27 12.07
N PHE A 522 25.19 -0.95 12.01
CA PHE A 522 24.41 -1.18 10.79
C PHE A 522 23.04 -0.51 10.79
N GLY A 523 22.64 0.11 11.90
CA GLY A 523 21.34 0.76 12.01
C GLY A 523 21.23 1.98 11.11
N ASP A 524 20.10 2.09 10.42
CA ASP A 524 19.77 3.21 9.56
C ASP A 524 18.32 3.69 9.77
N ALA A 525 17.97 4.81 9.15
CA ALA A 525 16.63 5.34 9.20
C ALA A 525 15.67 4.49 8.35
N ARG A 526 14.39 4.47 8.75
CA ARG A 526 13.31 3.87 7.97
C ARG A 526 13.23 4.53 6.59
N ARG A 527 13.10 3.72 5.56
CA ARG A 527 12.92 4.17 4.16
C ARG A 527 11.45 4.34 3.80
N SER A 528 10.62 3.34 4.09
CA SER A 528 9.18 3.36 3.78
C SER A 528 8.42 4.28 4.74
N LYS A 529 7.66 5.22 4.19
CA LYS A 529 6.75 6.08 4.96
C LYS A 529 5.49 5.30 5.35
N ILE A 530 4.88 5.63 6.49
CA ILE A 530 3.66 4.99 6.97
C ILE A 530 2.53 6.02 7.01
N GLU A 531 1.45 5.75 6.27
CA GLU A 531 0.20 6.48 6.35
C GLU A 531 -0.81 5.64 7.12
N LEU A 532 -1.19 6.11 8.32
CA LEU A 532 -2.05 5.35 9.24
C LEU A 532 -3.50 5.25 8.77
N ASN A 533 -4.01 6.30 8.12
CA ASN A 533 -5.39 6.40 7.67
C ASN A 533 -5.49 6.00 6.20
N ALA A 534 -5.86 4.75 5.96
CA ALA A 534 -6.22 4.31 4.62
C ALA A 534 -7.68 4.67 4.34
N THR A 535 -7.91 5.63 3.45
CA THR A 535 -9.23 5.88 2.86
C THR A 535 -9.35 5.03 1.59
N GLU A 536 -10.34 4.17 1.51
CA GLU A 536 -10.61 3.48 0.24
C GLU A 536 -10.97 4.51 -0.83
N LEU A 537 -10.38 4.39 -2.01
CA LEU A 537 -10.71 5.24 -3.15
C LEU A 537 -12.17 4.99 -3.55
N ASN A 538 -13.00 6.00 -3.33
CA ASN A 538 -14.38 6.00 -3.78
C ASN A 538 -14.45 6.27 -5.29
N THR A 539 -15.56 5.93 -5.93
CA THR A 539 -15.77 6.22 -7.35
C THR A 539 -15.68 7.72 -7.63
N GLU A 540 -16.05 8.56 -6.68
CA GLU A 540 -15.97 10.01 -6.78
C GLU A 540 -14.54 10.53 -6.87
N ASP A 541 -13.60 9.93 -6.13
CA ASP A 541 -12.18 10.31 -6.14
C ASP A 541 -11.49 10.06 -7.51
N LEU A 542 -12.17 9.33 -8.39
CA LEU A 542 -11.69 8.96 -9.72
C LEU A 542 -12.29 9.83 -10.85
N ILE A 543 -13.17 10.76 -10.50
CA ILE A 543 -13.94 11.55 -11.46
C ILE A 543 -13.65 13.03 -11.24
N THR A 544 -13.26 13.71 -12.30
CA THR A 544 -12.98 15.15 -12.25
C THR A 544 -14.26 15.94 -12.00
N PRO A 545 -14.30 16.85 -11.02
CA PRO A 545 -15.40 17.80 -10.85
C PRO A 545 -15.54 18.69 -12.09
N GLN A 546 -16.69 18.60 -12.75
CA GLN A 546 -16.98 19.34 -13.98
C GLN A 546 -18.47 19.65 -14.07
N ASP A 547 -18.81 20.84 -14.55
CA ASP A 547 -20.19 21.18 -14.80
C ASP A 547 -20.71 20.50 -16.08
N MET A 548 -21.84 19.83 -15.94
CA MET A 548 -22.46 19.05 -16.98
C MET A 548 -23.84 19.59 -17.30
N VAL A 549 -24.24 19.56 -18.56
CA VAL A 549 -25.60 19.75 -18.99
C VAL A 549 -26.29 18.41 -19.07
N VAL A 550 -27.29 18.20 -18.23
CA VAL A 550 -28.12 16.99 -18.24
C VAL A 550 -29.41 17.27 -19.00
N THR A 551 -29.75 16.41 -19.96
CA THR A 551 -30.98 16.50 -20.72
C THR A 551 -31.81 15.24 -20.53
N MET A 552 -33.11 15.42 -20.37
CA MET A 552 -34.10 14.33 -20.30
C MET A 552 -35.22 14.57 -21.29
N SER A 553 -35.55 13.58 -22.12
CA SER A 553 -36.66 13.66 -23.07
C SER A 553 -37.96 13.14 -22.48
N HIS A 554 -39.09 13.51 -23.12
CA HIS A 554 -40.45 13.08 -22.74
C HIS A 554 -40.58 11.55 -22.76
N ALA A 555 -39.94 10.87 -23.69
CA ALA A 555 -39.88 9.41 -23.74
C ALA A 555 -38.95 8.79 -22.68
N GLY A 556 -38.31 9.60 -21.84
CA GLY A 556 -37.49 9.17 -20.74
C GLY A 556 -36.03 8.80 -21.10
N TYR A 557 -35.48 9.38 -22.17
CA TYR A 557 -34.04 9.25 -22.48
C TYR A 557 -33.26 10.35 -21.76
N VAL A 558 -32.16 9.95 -21.11
CA VAL A 558 -31.30 10.85 -20.37
C VAL A 558 -29.88 10.77 -20.89
N LYS A 559 -29.17 11.90 -20.93
CA LYS A 559 -27.75 12.00 -21.21
C LYS A 559 -27.15 13.22 -20.52
N SER A 560 -25.83 13.19 -20.33
CA SER A 560 -25.04 14.31 -19.84
C SER A 560 -23.98 14.73 -20.88
N GLN A 561 -23.62 16.00 -20.89
CA GLN A 561 -22.57 16.56 -21.73
C GLN A 561 -21.81 17.63 -20.96
N PRO A 562 -20.50 17.81 -21.19
CA PRO A 562 -19.76 18.92 -20.63
C PRO A 562 -20.36 20.29 -21.04
N LEU A 563 -20.49 21.20 -20.09
CA LEU A 563 -21.03 22.55 -20.34
C LEU A 563 -20.21 23.30 -21.41
N SER A 564 -18.92 23.05 -21.49
CA SER A 564 -18.00 23.62 -22.50
C SER A 564 -18.41 23.32 -23.95
N GLU A 565 -19.12 22.24 -24.19
CA GLU A 565 -19.65 21.89 -25.52
C GLU A 565 -20.86 22.70 -25.92
N TYR A 566 -21.49 23.40 -24.97
CA TYR A 566 -22.64 24.28 -25.19
C TYR A 566 -22.18 25.74 -25.38
N ARG A 567 -21.69 26.11 -26.57
CA ARG A 567 -21.33 27.51 -26.87
C ARG A 567 -22.56 28.32 -27.27
N ALA A 568 -22.67 29.54 -26.74
CA ALA A 568 -23.69 30.52 -27.15
C ALA A 568 -23.56 30.89 -28.63
N GLN A 569 -24.69 30.95 -29.37
CA GLN A 569 -24.74 31.40 -30.76
C GLN A 569 -25.07 32.90 -30.85
N LYS A 570 -24.39 33.62 -31.77
CA LYS A 570 -24.72 35.02 -32.10
C LYS A 570 -26.11 35.11 -32.77
N ARG A 571 -26.73 36.32 -32.64
CA ARG A 571 -28.08 36.67 -33.23
C ARG A 571 -28.24 36.17 -34.66
N GLY A 572 -29.39 35.56 -34.98
CA GLY A 572 -29.76 35.17 -36.34
C GLY A 572 -29.40 33.77 -36.80
N GLY A 573 -28.84 32.95 -35.93
CA GLY A 573 -28.57 31.54 -36.22
C GLY A 573 -29.86 30.66 -36.16
N ARG A 574 -29.99 29.71 -37.07
CA ARG A 574 -31.00 28.63 -36.94
C ARG A 574 -30.67 27.83 -35.68
N GLY A 575 -31.66 27.62 -34.80
CA GLY A 575 -31.50 26.80 -33.60
C GLY A 575 -30.82 25.47 -33.89
N LYS A 576 -29.93 25.02 -33.00
CA LYS A 576 -29.30 23.70 -33.13
C LYS A 576 -30.12 22.68 -32.38
N GLN A 577 -30.40 21.55 -33.03
CA GLN A 577 -31.09 20.43 -32.43
C GLN A 577 -30.21 19.84 -31.31
N ALA A 578 -30.74 19.77 -30.09
CA ALA A 578 -29.98 19.33 -28.92
C ALA A 578 -29.79 17.81 -28.91
N THR A 579 -30.61 17.07 -29.67
CA THR A 579 -30.54 15.59 -29.72
C THR A 579 -31.26 15.08 -30.98
N GLN A 580 -30.88 13.93 -31.55
CA GLN A 580 -31.70 13.23 -32.53
C GLN A 580 -32.84 12.51 -31.81
N MET A 581 -34.08 12.87 -32.12
CA MET A 581 -35.26 12.31 -31.49
C MET A 581 -36.11 11.51 -32.49
N LYS A 582 -36.94 10.61 -31.99
CA LYS A 582 -38.03 10.00 -32.79
C LYS A 582 -39.09 11.05 -33.11
N GLU A 583 -39.88 10.85 -34.13
CA GLU A 583 -40.88 11.81 -34.60
C GLU A 583 -41.87 12.32 -33.52
N ASP A 584 -41.98 11.58 -32.37
CA ASP A 584 -42.91 11.92 -31.28
C ASP A 584 -42.22 12.18 -29.92
N ASP A 585 -40.92 12.46 -29.87
CA ASP A 585 -40.17 12.71 -28.62
C ASP A 585 -39.58 14.13 -28.62
N TRP A 586 -39.46 14.77 -27.44
CA TRP A 586 -38.83 16.11 -27.25
C TRP A 586 -38.11 16.21 -25.90
N ILE A 587 -37.22 17.17 -25.76
CA ILE A 587 -36.55 17.44 -24.51
C ILE A 587 -37.54 18.10 -23.54
N GLU A 588 -37.82 17.42 -22.43
CA GLU A 588 -38.70 17.90 -21.38
C GLU A 588 -37.96 18.65 -20.29
N THR A 589 -36.76 18.20 -19.94
CA THR A 589 -35.95 18.77 -18.88
C THR A 589 -34.51 18.99 -19.32
N LEU A 590 -33.97 20.17 -19.00
CA LEU A 590 -32.53 20.50 -19.17
C LEU A 590 -32.10 21.30 -17.94
N PHE A 591 -30.96 20.89 -17.31
CA PHE A 591 -30.37 21.59 -16.19
C PHE A 591 -28.85 21.40 -16.16
N ILE A 592 -28.18 22.30 -15.40
CA ILE A 592 -26.73 22.25 -15.18
C ILE A 592 -26.48 21.77 -13.77
N ALA A 593 -25.57 20.82 -13.62
CA ALA A 593 -25.13 20.29 -12.32
C ALA A 593 -23.68 19.81 -12.41
N ASN A 594 -22.96 19.85 -11.29
CA ASN A 594 -21.60 19.32 -11.22
C ASN A 594 -21.60 17.78 -11.24
N THR A 595 -20.56 17.18 -11.80
CA THR A 595 -20.41 15.69 -11.85
C THR A 595 -20.62 15.03 -10.49
N HIS A 596 -20.21 15.66 -9.40
CA HIS A 596 -20.30 15.12 -8.03
C HIS A 596 -21.61 15.44 -7.32
N ASP A 597 -22.50 16.23 -7.92
CA ASP A 597 -23.81 16.55 -7.32
C ASP A 597 -24.71 15.31 -7.31
N TYR A 598 -25.57 15.23 -6.30
CA TYR A 598 -26.70 14.32 -6.34
C TYR A 598 -27.83 14.90 -7.18
N MET A 599 -28.51 14.04 -7.88
CA MET A 599 -29.79 14.36 -8.50
C MET A 599 -30.89 13.63 -7.75
N LEU A 600 -31.82 14.38 -7.16
CA LEU A 600 -33.06 13.85 -6.63
C LEU A 600 -34.08 13.79 -7.76
N CYS A 601 -34.41 12.59 -8.18
CA CYS A 601 -35.37 12.35 -9.29
C CYS A 601 -36.73 11.99 -8.72
N PHE A 602 -37.68 12.92 -8.81
CA PHE A 602 -39.02 12.75 -8.30
C PHE A 602 -39.97 12.20 -9.40
N SER A 603 -40.64 11.12 -9.09
CA SER A 603 -41.58 10.52 -10.03
C SER A 603 -43.00 11.11 -9.90
N ASN A 604 -43.77 10.98 -10.96
CA ASN A 604 -45.20 11.33 -10.98
C ASN A 604 -46.00 10.61 -9.88
N ARG A 605 -45.52 9.50 -9.37
CA ARG A 605 -46.14 8.74 -8.28
C ARG A 605 -45.69 9.17 -6.88
N GLY A 606 -45.02 10.33 -6.77
CA GLY A 606 -44.57 10.88 -5.49
C GLY A 606 -43.40 10.12 -4.84
N ARG A 607 -42.64 9.37 -5.61
CA ARG A 607 -41.40 8.72 -5.15
C ARG A 607 -40.19 9.54 -5.54
N VAL A 608 -39.09 9.35 -4.81
CA VAL A 608 -37.79 9.98 -5.13
C VAL A 608 -36.72 8.90 -5.23
N TYR A 609 -35.88 9.06 -6.24
CA TYR A 609 -34.69 8.24 -6.51
C TYR A 609 -33.45 9.13 -6.51
N TRP A 610 -32.28 8.53 -6.21
CA TRP A 610 -30.99 9.24 -6.20
C TRP A 610 -30.12 8.71 -7.32
N VAL A 611 -29.40 9.60 -7.95
CA VAL A 611 -28.33 9.27 -8.88
C VAL A 611 -27.27 10.37 -8.81
N LYS A 612 -26.01 10.02 -8.95
CA LYS A 612 -24.92 10.98 -9.12
C LYS A 612 -24.87 11.44 -10.58
N VAL A 613 -24.52 12.69 -10.83
CA VAL A 613 -24.44 13.23 -12.19
C VAL A 613 -23.44 12.42 -13.04
N TYR A 614 -22.31 11.97 -12.48
CA TYR A 614 -21.34 11.13 -13.19
C TYR A 614 -21.88 9.72 -13.57
N GLU A 615 -22.95 9.27 -12.96
CA GLU A 615 -23.62 8.00 -13.32
C GLU A 615 -24.52 8.14 -14.55
N VAL A 616 -24.85 9.39 -14.92
CA VAL A 616 -25.62 9.68 -16.14
C VAL A 616 -24.75 9.42 -17.36
N PRO A 617 -25.20 8.64 -18.33
CA PRO A 617 -24.41 8.34 -19.52
C PRO A 617 -24.01 9.60 -20.28
N GLN A 618 -22.72 9.75 -20.53
CA GLN A 618 -22.22 10.80 -21.41
C GLN A 618 -22.58 10.47 -22.85
N GLY A 619 -23.02 11.47 -23.59
CA GLY A 619 -23.41 11.31 -24.96
C GLY A 619 -23.00 12.52 -25.80
N SER A 620 -22.61 12.29 -27.05
CA SER A 620 -22.40 13.40 -28.00
C SER A 620 -23.70 14.19 -28.21
N ARG A 621 -23.56 15.41 -28.75
CA ARG A 621 -24.70 16.30 -29.02
C ARG A 621 -25.82 15.61 -29.83
N ASN A 622 -25.44 14.77 -30.78
CA ASN A 622 -26.39 14.06 -31.67
C ASN A 622 -26.84 12.70 -31.14
N SER A 623 -26.34 12.26 -29.98
CA SER A 623 -26.75 10.96 -29.40
C SER A 623 -28.11 11.08 -28.70
N ARG A 624 -28.90 10.00 -28.76
CA ARG A 624 -30.20 9.94 -28.12
C ARG A 624 -30.12 9.81 -26.59
N GLY A 625 -29.02 9.36 -26.04
CA GLY A 625 -28.89 9.00 -24.62
C GLY A 625 -29.39 7.58 -24.31
N ARG A 626 -29.64 7.28 -23.03
CA ARG A 626 -30.15 5.99 -22.56
C ARG A 626 -31.46 6.16 -21.84
N PRO A 627 -32.36 5.16 -21.89
CA PRO A 627 -33.62 5.22 -21.17
C PRO A 627 -33.38 5.32 -19.65
N ILE A 628 -34.01 6.29 -19.00
CA ILE A 628 -33.93 6.49 -17.56
C ILE A 628 -34.48 5.32 -16.75
N VAL A 629 -35.38 4.54 -17.32
CA VAL A 629 -35.89 3.31 -16.71
C VAL A 629 -34.81 2.27 -16.44
N ASN A 630 -33.65 2.34 -17.14
CA ASN A 630 -32.50 1.48 -16.90
C ASN A 630 -31.65 1.95 -15.71
N MET A 631 -31.87 3.15 -15.21
CA MET A 631 -31.16 3.69 -14.05
C MET A 631 -31.93 3.48 -12.74
N PHE A 632 -33.26 3.42 -12.83
CA PHE A 632 -34.15 3.27 -11.67
C PHE A 632 -35.12 2.10 -11.84
N PRO A 633 -35.47 1.41 -10.77
CA PRO A 633 -36.51 0.38 -10.79
C PRO A 633 -37.91 1.00 -10.78
N LEU A 634 -38.29 1.73 -11.85
CA LEU A 634 -39.57 2.38 -11.98
C LEU A 634 -40.71 1.34 -12.13
N GLN A 635 -41.88 1.68 -11.60
CA GLN A 635 -43.08 0.88 -11.75
C GLN A 635 -43.75 1.15 -13.10
N ASP A 636 -44.69 0.29 -13.53
CA ASP A 636 -45.45 0.49 -14.76
C ASP A 636 -46.18 1.83 -14.74
N GLY A 637 -45.99 2.65 -15.79
CA GLY A 637 -46.57 3.99 -15.90
C GLY A 637 -45.94 5.06 -14.98
N GLU A 638 -44.90 4.72 -14.24
CA GLU A 638 -44.13 5.68 -13.45
C GLU A 638 -43.11 6.42 -14.34
N LYS A 639 -43.09 7.74 -14.24
CA LYS A 639 -42.18 8.63 -14.97
C LYS A 639 -41.48 9.60 -14.00
N ILE A 640 -40.28 9.99 -14.31
CA ILE A 640 -39.58 11.05 -13.58
C ILE A 640 -40.06 12.40 -14.12
N ASN A 641 -40.63 13.22 -13.26
CA ASN A 641 -41.20 14.51 -13.62
C ASN A 641 -40.27 15.66 -13.22
N VAL A 642 -39.55 15.53 -12.11
CA VAL A 642 -38.73 16.63 -11.60
C VAL A 642 -37.38 16.06 -11.20
N VAL A 643 -36.32 16.76 -11.56
CA VAL A 643 -34.93 16.47 -11.14
C VAL A 643 -34.34 17.67 -10.48
N LEU A 644 -33.85 17.51 -9.25
CA LEU A 644 -33.23 18.58 -8.47
C LEU A 644 -31.76 18.23 -8.21
N PRO A 645 -30.80 19.06 -8.65
CA PRO A 645 -29.42 18.92 -8.29
C PRO A 645 -29.20 19.31 -6.83
N VAL A 646 -28.49 18.49 -6.07
CA VAL A 646 -28.22 18.71 -4.64
C VAL A 646 -26.74 18.51 -4.39
N LYS A 647 -26.07 19.56 -3.98
CA LYS A 647 -24.66 19.51 -3.53
C LYS A 647 -24.54 18.88 -2.14
N GLU A 648 -25.35 19.33 -1.21
CA GLU A 648 -25.30 18.97 0.21
C GLU A 648 -26.69 18.90 0.82
N PHE A 649 -26.94 17.92 1.67
CA PHE A 649 -28.19 17.73 2.41
C PHE A 649 -28.16 18.53 3.71
N SER A 650 -28.37 19.82 3.64
CA SER A 650 -28.37 20.70 4.80
C SER A 650 -29.71 20.69 5.54
N ALA A 651 -29.66 20.91 6.87
CA ALA A 651 -30.85 20.90 7.74
C ALA A 651 -31.71 22.15 7.64
N ASP A 652 -31.17 23.23 7.07
CA ASP A 652 -31.83 24.56 6.90
C ASP A 652 -32.57 24.70 5.57
N LYS A 653 -32.53 23.66 4.73
CA LYS A 653 -33.22 23.63 3.43
C LYS A 653 -34.37 22.62 3.42
N TYR A 654 -35.31 22.88 2.52
CA TYR A 654 -36.51 22.07 2.39
C TYR A 654 -36.74 21.70 0.92
N VAL A 655 -37.41 20.58 0.69
CA VAL A 655 -38.02 20.27 -0.60
C VAL A 655 -39.48 20.63 -0.54
N PHE A 656 -39.84 21.65 -1.32
CA PHE A 656 -41.24 22.06 -1.50
C PHE A 656 -41.83 21.34 -2.73
N MET A 657 -42.92 20.67 -2.56
CA MET A 657 -43.55 19.85 -3.61
C MET A 657 -44.99 20.25 -3.86
N THR A 658 -45.45 20.12 -5.11
CA THR A 658 -46.85 20.38 -5.49
C THR A 658 -47.37 19.31 -6.42
N THR A 659 -48.66 19.03 -6.31
CA THR A 659 -49.36 18.01 -7.13
C THR A 659 -50.29 18.68 -8.14
N ALA A 660 -50.71 17.95 -9.17
CA ALA A 660 -51.63 18.43 -10.21
C ALA A 660 -52.97 18.89 -9.67
N LEU A 661 -53.48 18.30 -8.61
CA LEU A 661 -54.74 18.70 -7.96
C LEU A 661 -54.53 19.84 -6.93
N GLY A 662 -53.35 20.48 -6.93
CA GLY A 662 -53.10 21.69 -6.15
C GLY A 662 -52.75 21.44 -4.67
N THR A 663 -52.38 20.24 -4.30
CA THR A 663 -51.82 19.95 -2.97
C THR A 663 -50.38 20.31 -2.91
N VAL A 664 -49.93 20.92 -1.80
CA VAL A 664 -48.55 21.33 -1.55
C VAL A 664 -47.99 20.70 -0.27
N LYS A 665 -46.69 20.52 -0.25
CA LYS A 665 -45.98 19.91 0.88
C LYS A 665 -44.55 20.47 1.01
N LYS A 666 -44.10 20.66 2.24
CA LYS A 666 -42.72 21.07 2.59
C LYS A 666 -42.06 19.98 3.43
N THR A 667 -40.92 19.47 3.00
CA THR A 667 -40.19 18.42 3.71
C THR A 667 -38.74 18.81 3.89
N PRO A 668 -38.11 18.68 5.08
CA PRO A 668 -36.68 18.99 5.28
C PRO A 668 -35.80 18.22 4.30
N LEU A 669 -34.82 18.88 3.68
CA LEU A 669 -33.90 18.28 2.69
C LEU A 669 -33.08 17.13 3.30
N GLU A 670 -32.72 17.23 4.58
CA GLU A 670 -32.01 16.20 5.33
C GLU A 670 -32.80 14.85 5.34
N ALA A 671 -34.13 14.90 5.28
CA ALA A 671 -34.94 13.68 5.20
C ALA A 671 -34.66 12.81 3.97
N PHE A 672 -33.97 13.36 2.96
CA PHE A 672 -33.55 12.69 1.73
C PHE A 672 -32.04 12.32 1.71
N SER A 673 -31.31 12.46 2.81
CA SER A 673 -29.86 12.23 2.90
C SER A 673 -29.45 10.75 2.82
N ARG A 674 -30.37 9.82 2.91
CA ARG A 674 -30.11 8.37 2.89
C ARG A 674 -30.61 7.73 1.61
N PRO A 675 -29.79 7.61 0.56
CA PRO A 675 -30.19 7.03 -0.72
C PRO A 675 -30.50 5.53 -0.58
N LEU A 676 -31.61 5.13 -1.20
CA LEU A 676 -32.02 3.74 -1.34
C LEU A 676 -32.26 3.40 -2.81
N LYS A 677 -31.68 2.32 -3.31
CA LYS A 677 -31.81 1.89 -4.72
C LYS A 677 -33.25 1.68 -5.18
N LYS A 678 -34.16 1.34 -4.27
CA LYS A 678 -35.60 1.14 -4.56
C LYS A 678 -36.41 2.43 -4.57
N GLY A 679 -35.78 3.59 -4.33
CA GLY A 679 -36.49 4.85 -4.10
C GLY A 679 -37.30 4.83 -2.80
N ILE A 680 -37.73 6.01 -2.36
CA ILE A 680 -38.60 6.20 -1.19
C ILE A 680 -39.79 7.07 -1.52
N ILE A 681 -40.82 7.01 -0.72
CA ILE A 681 -41.99 7.90 -0.84
C ILE A 681 -41.56 9.32 -0.40
N ALA A 682 -41.76 10.29 -1.27
CA ALA A 682 -41.54 11.71 -1.04
C ALA A 682 -42.81 12.44 -0.64
N VAL A 683 -43.93 12.07 -1.26
CA VAL A 683 -45.28 12.62 -0.99
C VAL A 683 -46.35 11.53 -1.17
N GLY A 684 -47.29 11.47 -0.23
CA GLY A 684 -48.47 10.64 -0.40
C GLY A 684 -49.49 11.30 -1.37
N LEU A 685 -49.87 10.61 -2.43
CA LEU A 685 -50.83 11.12 -3.46
C LEU A 685 -52.21 10.56 -3.22
N ASP A 686 -53.24 11.33 -3.59
CA ASP A 686 -54.62 10.88 -3.69
C ASP A 686 -54.87 10.18 -5.05
N ASP A 687 -55.96 9.42 -5.16
CA ASP A 687 -56.28 8.70 -6.38
C ASP A 687 -56.48 9.69 -7.56
N GLY A 688 -55.74 9.44 -8.63
CA GLY A 688 -55.80 10.29 -9.83
C GLY A 688 -54.92 11.56 -9.76
N ASP A 689 -54.21 11.83 -8.64
CA ASP A 689 -53.26 12.92 -8.51
C ASP A 689 -51.86 12.46 -8.90
N TYR A 690 -51.04 13.39 -9.29
CA TYR A 690 -49.62 13.17 -9.59
C TYR A 690 -48.77 14.37 -9.23
N LEU A 691 -47.50 14.13 -8.90
CA LEU A 691 -46.52 15.18 -8.60
C LEU A 691 -46.17 15.94 -9.87
N ILE A 692 -46.26 17.28 -9.87
CA ILE A 692 -45.91 18.11 -11.01
C ILE A 692 -44.66 18.96 -10.78
N GLY A 693 -44.35 19.32 -9.53
CA GLY A 693 -43.28 20.22 -9.22
C GLY A 693 -42.63 19.91 -7.89
N ALA A 694 -41.31 20.07 -7.83
CA ALA A 694 -40.52 20.09 -6.61
C ALA A 694 -39.43 21.13 -6.74
N ALA A 695 -39.09 21.83 -5.66
CA ALA A 695 -38.02 22.81 -5.60
C ALA A 695 -37.38 22.80 -4.23
N ILE A 696 -36.10 23.20 -4.17
CA ILE A 696 -35.39 23.39 -2.90
C ILE A 696 -35.64 24.81 -2.40
N THR A 697 -36.06 24.98 -1.12
CA THR A 697 -36.31 26.24 -0.48
C THR A 697 -35.55 26.34 0.85
N ASP A 698 -35.36 27.53 1.36
CA ASP A 698 -34.64 27.84 2.61
C ASP A 698 -35.52 28.45 3.73
N GLY A 699 -36.81 28.56 3.51
CA GLY A 699 -37.75 29.12 4.48
C GLY A 699 -38.00 30.61 4.32
N ALA A 700 -37.39 31.27 3.35
CA ALA A 700 -37.49 32.75 3.16
C ALA A 700 -38.24 33.19 1.90
N HIS A 701 -38.80 32.24 1.14
CA HIS A 701 -39.34 32.52 -0.20
C HIS A 701 -40.86 32.46 -0.31
N ASP A 702 -41.39 33.06 -1.37
CA ASP A 702 -42.80 32.91 -1.77
C ASP A 702 -42.95 31.77 -2.80
N VAL A 703 -44.01 31.00 -2.68
CA VAL A 703 -44.36 29.97 -3.64
C VAL A 703 -45.51 30.48 -4.49
N MET A 704 -45.40 30.27 -5.82
CA MET A 704 -46.41 30.60 -6.79
C MET A 704 -46.87 29.34 -7.50
N LEU A 705 -48.17 29.13 -7.60
CA LEU A 705 -48.78 28.03 -8.35
C LEU A 705 -49.59 28.58 -9.54
N PHE A 706 -49.43 28.00 -10.70
CA PHE A 706 -50.08 28.36 -11.93
C PHE A 706 -50.98 27.25 -12.44
N SER A 707 -52.21 27.57 -12.83
CA SER A 707 -53.13 26.59 -13.45
C SER A 707 -53.14 26.71 -14.97
N ASP A 708 -53.52 25.63 -15.64
CA ASP A 708 -53.71 25.55 -17.10
C ASP A 708 -54.78 26.55 -17.59
N ALA A 709 -55.69 26.96 -16.70
CA ALA A 709 -56.70 27.99 -16.96
C ALA A 709 -56.18 29.43 -16.81
N GLY A 710 -54.91 29.66 -16.66
CA GLY A 710 -54.28 30.96 -16.58
C GLY A 710 -54.45 31.69 -15.27
N LYS A 711 -54.69 30.99 -14.16
CA LYS A 711 -54.77 31.59 -12.80
C LYS A 711 -53.52 31.29 -12.03
N ALA A 712 -53.17 32.19 -11.08
CA ALA A 712 -52.01 32.00 -10.17
C ALA A 712 -52.38 32.32 -8.74
N VAL A 713 -51.69 31.62 -7.80
CA VAL A 713 -51.69 31.91 -6.35
C VAL A 713 -50.28 32.15 -5.92
N ARG A 714 -50.05 33.21 -5.11
CA ARG A 714 -48.75 33.52 -4.45
C ARG A 714 -48.95 33.52 -2.94
N PHE A 715 -48.15 32.74 -2.20
CA PHE A 715 -48.19 32.66 -0.75
C PHE A 715 -46.80 32.41 -0.15
N ASP A 716 -46.65 32.73 1.13
CA ASP A 716 -45.42 32.48 1.86
C ASP A 716 -45.20 30.97 2.05
N GLU A 717 -43.99 30.47 1.76
CA GLU A 717 -43.69 29.04 1.96
C GLU A 717 -43.94 28.56 3.40
N ASN A 718 -43.85 29.46 4.39
CA ASN A 718 -44.09 29.14 5.80
C ASN A 718 -45.58 28.98 6.14
N ASP A 719 -46.48 29.32 5.23
CA ASP A 719 -47.88 28.93 5.33
C ASP A 719 -48.06 27.40 5.25
N VAL A 720 -47.00 26.69 4.79
CA VAL A 720 -46.93 25.25 4.77
C VAL A 720 -45.88 24.79 5.80
N ARG A 721 -46.37 24.20 6.90
CA ARG A 721 -45.43 23.63 7.92
C ARG A 721 -44.60 22.50 7.36
N PRO A 722 -43.34 22.31 7.82
CA PRO A 722 -42.57 21.13 7.48
C PRO A 722 -43.27 19.83 7.91
N MET A 723 -43.23 18.83 7.05
CA MET A 723 -43.91 17.54 7.23
C MET A 723 -42.99 16.38 6.84
N GLY A 724 -43.21 15.21 7.46
CA GLY A 724 -42.49 13.99 7.13
C GLY A 724 -42.79 13.53 5.69
N ARG A 725 -41.88 12.71 5.13
CA ARG A 725 -41.93 12.25 3.73
C ARG A 725 -43.27 11.58 3.30
N GLU A 726 -43.88 10.82 4.17
CA GLU A 726 -45.11 10.04 3.86
C GLU A 726 -46.40 10.85 3.97
N ALA A 727 -46.36 12.10 4.44
CA ALA A 727 -47.53 12.96 4.53
C ALA A 727 -48.07 13.34 3.14
N ARG A 728 -49.40 13.53 3.03
CA ARG A 728 -50.07 13.91 1.79
C ARG A 728 -49.90 15.40 1.44
N GLY A 729 -49.75 16.23 2.42
CA GLY A 729 -49.67 17.68 2.24
C GLY A 729 -50.91 18.45 2.64
N VAL A 730 -51.00 19.71 2.20
CA VAL A 730 -52.13 20.61 2.46
C VAL A 730 -52.56 21.31 1.15
N ARG A 731 -53.78 21.83 1.09
CA ARG A 731 -54.25 22.53 -0.09
C ARG A 731 -53.47 23.81 -0.37
N GLY A 732 -52.83 23.90 -1.54
CA GLY A 732 -52.11 25.07 -2.04
C GLY A 732 -52.96 25.98 -2.91
N MET A 733 -53.71 25.40 -3.86
CA MET A 733 -54.62 26.14 -4.76
C MET A 733 -55.96 25.44 -4.84
N GLN A 734 -57.04 26.20 -4.95
CA GLN A 734 -58.38 25.66 -5.24
C GLN A 734 -58.62 25.74 -6.74
N LEU A 735 -58.81 24.56 -7.35
CA LEU A 735 -59.10 24.40 -8.79
C LEU A 735 -60.58 24.18 -9.03
N ASP A 736 -61.08 24.60 -10.18
CA ASP A 736 -62.41 24.20 -10.69
C ASP A 736 -62.31 22.84 -11.39
N GLU A 737 -63.41 22.18 -11.65
CA GLU A 737 -63.46 20.84 -12.23
C GLU A 737 -62.73 20.81 -13.59
N GLY A 738 -61.85 19.84 -13.78
CA GLY A 738 -61.03 19.66 -15.00
C GLY A 738 -59.85 20.57 -15.15
N GLN A 739 -59.51 21.40 -14.14
CA GLN A 739 -58.31 22.24 -14.11
C GLN A 739 -57.18 21.55 -13.37
N GLN A 740 -55.98 21.88 -13.75
CA GLN A 740 -54.75 21.36 -13.13
C GLN A 740 -53.74 22.47 -12.86
N VAL A 741 -52.92 22.31 -11.82
CA VAL A 741 -51.73 23.10 -11.65
C VAL A 741 -50.66 22.59 -12.62
N ILE A 742 -50.05 23.53 -13.37
CA ILE A 742 -49.07 23.19 -14.42
C ILE A 742 -47.66 23.66 -14.09
N ALA A 743 -47.48 24.57 -13.17
CA ALA A 743 -46.18 25.05 -12.73
C ALA A 743 -46.21 25.49 -11.27
N MET A 744 -45.11 25.25 -10.61
CA MET A 744 -44.75 25.75 -9.28
C MET A 744 -43.47 26.57 -9.38
N LEU A 745 -43.48 27.79 -8.92
CA LEU A 745 -42.32 28.66 -8.89
C LEU A 745 -42.01 29.08 -7.45
N VAL A 746 -40.73 29.18 -7.15
CA VAL A 746 -40.25 29.75 -5.89
C VAL A 746 -39.67 31.12 -6.19
N ALA A 747 -40.25 32.18 -5.67
CA ALA A 747 -39.83 33.53 -5.91
C ALA A 747 -38.72 33.90 -4.91
N GLU A 748 -37.53 34.21 -5.43
CA GLU A 748 -36.37 34.60 -4.62
C GLU A 748 -36.24 36.10 -4.49
N ASP A 749 -36.59 36.84 -5.55
CA ASP A 749 -36.49 38.30 -5.61
C ASP A 749 -37.74 38.93 -6.25
N GLU A 750 -38.20 40.06 -5.69
CA GLU A 750 -39.31 40.82 -6.26
C GLU A 750 -38.96 41.58 -7.57
N ALA A 751 -37.67 41.69 -7.91
CA ALA A 751 -37.22 42.27 -9.18
C ALA A 751 -37.46 41.33 -10.37
N GLN A 752 -37.70 40.07 -10.13
CA GLN A 752 -37.94 39.06 -11.16
C GLN A 752 -39.32 39.26 -11.83
N SER A 753 -39.46 38.70 -13.03
CA SER A 753 -40.71 38.65 -13.75
C SER A 753 -41.13 37.18 -13.98
N VAL A 754 -42.44 36.97 -14.01
CA VAL A 754 -43.00 35.66 -14.43
C VAL A 754 -43.23 35.65 -15.94
N LEU A 755 -42.55 34.76 -16.63
CA LEU A 755 -42.84 34.46 -18.04
C LEU A 755 -43.86 33.34 -18.13
N THR A 756 -44.99 33.62 -18.72
CA THR A 756 -46.04 32.63 -19.01
C THR A 756 -46.09 32.31 -20.48
N ALA A 757 -46.29 31.05 -20.85
CA ALA A 757 -46.43 30.62 -22.22
C ALA A 757 -47.63 29.70 -22.40
N THR A 758 -48.27 29.81 -23.56
CA THR A 758 -49.48 29.05 -23.91
C THR A 758 -49.21 28.10 -25.08
N GLU A 759 -50.04 27.07 -25.23
CA GLU A 759 -49.87 25.97 -26.20
C GLU A 759 -49.77 26.46 -27.66
N ASN A 760 -50.41 27.59 -28.00
CA ASN A 760 -50.37 28.16 -29.34
C ASN A 760 -49.25 29.18 -29.59
N GLY A 761 -48.19 29.14 -28.73
CA GLY A 761 -46.97 29.93 -28.90
C GLY A 761 -47.09 31.40 -28.48
N PHE A 762 -48.09 31.80 -27.72
CA PHE A 762 -48.23 33.10 -27.13
C PHE A 762 -47.68 33.13 -25.70
N GLY A 763 -47.24 34.28 -25.26
CA GLY A 763 -46.80 34.45 -23.88
C GLY A 763 -46.48 35.91 -23.55
N LYS A 764 -46.11 36.13 -22.30
CA LYS A 764 -45.79 37.46 -21.81
C LYS A 764 -44.88 37.37 -20.55
N ARG A 765 -44.21 38.44 -20.30
CA ARG A 765 -43.49 38.71 -19.08
C ARG A 765 -44.31 39.63 -18.18
N THR A 766 -44.49 39.24 -16.91
CA THR A 766 -45.24 40.04 -15.92
C THR A 766 -44.42 40.16 -14.63
N PRO A 767 -44.17 41.37 -14.09
CA PRO A 767 -43.44 41.54 -12.83
C PRO A 767 -44.09 40.77 -11.68
N ILE A 768 -43.29 40.18 -10.82
CA ILE A 768 -43.78 39.43 -9.65
C ILE A 768 -44.62 40.35 -8.75
N THR A 769 -44.30 41.66 -8.64
CA THR A 769 -45.02 42.65 -7.85
C THR A 769 -46.47 42.82 -8.22
N GLU A 770 -46.87 42.46 -9.44
CA GLU A 770 -48.27 42.44 -9.84
C GLU A 770 -49.09 41.26 -9.23
N TYR A 771 -48.39 40.24 -8.71
CA TYR A 771 -49.04 39.09 -8.05
C TYR A 771 -49.05 39.33 -6.55
N THR A 772 -50.21 39.81 -6.05
CA THR A 772 -50.41 40.08 -4.62
C THR A 772 -50.27 38.80 -3.80
N ARG A 773 -49.54 38.84 -2.71
CA ARG A 773 -49.41 37.71 -1.76
C ARG A 773 -50.77 37.49 -1.08
N HIS A 774 -51.30 36.30 -1.14
CA HIS A 774 -52.47 35.82 -0.44
C HIS A 774 -52.17 34.51 0.29
N GLY A 775 -53.02 34.11 1.24
CA GLY A 775 -52.88 32.81 1.87
C GLY A 775 -53.13 31.68 0.86
N ARG A 776 -52.52 30.47 1.14
CA ARG A 776 -52.73 29.28 0.34
C ARG A 776 -54.19 28.80 0.25
N GLY A 777 -54.55 28.00 -0.70
CA GLY A 777 -55.88 27.34 -0.87
C GLY A 777 -56.97 28.24 -1.42
N THR A 778 -56.60 29.34 -2.05
CA THR A 778 -57.53 30.25 -2.78
C THR A 778 -57.67 29.84 -4.24
N LYS A 779 -58.70 30.38 -4.95
CA LYS A 779 -58.88 30.19 -6.42
C LYS A 779 -57.84 30.97 -7.25
N GLY A 780 -57.07 31.84 -6.64
CA GLY A 780 -56.05 32.62 -7.27
C GLY A 780 -56.58 33.80 -8.12
N MET A 781 -55.64 34.52 -8.74
CA MET A 781 -55.85 35.69 -9.60
C MET A 781 -55.53 35.33 -11.05
N ILE A 782 -56.00 36.14 -11.99
CA ILE A 782 -55.69 35.97 -13.41
C ILE A 782 -54.20 36.26 -13.62
N ALA A 783 -53.44 35.30 -14.14
CA ALA A 783 -52.06 35.44 -14.55
C ALA A 783 -51.93 35.79 -16.03
N ILE A 784 -52.68 35.08 -16.87
CA ILE A 784 -52.86 35.34 -18.31
C ILE A 784 -54.27 35.02 -18.70
N GLN A 785 -54.87 35.84 -19.56
CA GLN A 785 -56.21 35.59 -20.03
C GLN A 785 -56.17 34.55 -21.16
N THR A 786 -56.73 33.36 -20.93
CA THR A 786 -56.80 32.30 -21.91
C THR A 786 -58.00 32.49 -22.85
N SER A 787 -57.83 32.15 -24.14
CA SER A 787 -58.83 32.21 -25.20
C SER A 787 -58.53 31.16 -26.28
N GLU A 788 -59.41 30.97 -27.23
CA GLU A 788 -59.16 30.08 -28.37
C GLU A 788 -57.93 30.48 -29.18
N ARG A 789 -57.56 31.74 -29.19
CA ARG A 789 -56.38 32.28 -29.90
C ARG A 789 -55.08 31.76 -29.32
N ASN A 790 -54.93 31.87 -28.03
CA ASN A 790 -53.66 31.55 -27.35
C ASN A 790 -53.65 30.17 -26.70
N GLY A 791 -54.80 29.57 -26.49
CA GLY A 791 -54.92 28.23 -25.90
C GLY A 791 -54.68 28.21 -24.39
N ARG A 792 -54.49 27.02 -23.81
CA ARG A 792 -54.19 26.79 -22.38
C ARG A 792 -52.77 27.19 -22.05
N VAL A 793 -52.50 27.50 -20.81
CA VAL A 793 -51.14 27.72 -20.31
C VAL A 793 -50.42 26.38 -20.20
N VAL A 794 -49.21 26.31 -20.76
CA VAL A 794 -48.38 25.12 -20.75
C VAL A 794 -47.17 25.22 -19.84
N ALA A 795 -46.68 26.45 -19.61
CA ALA A 795 -45.53 26.69 -18.76
C ALA A 795 -45.53 28.09 -18.16
N ALA A 796 -44.98 28.19 -16.99
CA ALA A 796 -44.63 29.44 -16.33
C ALA A 796 -43.25 29.32 -15.69
N THR A 797 -42.40 30.32 -15.78
CA THR A 797 -41.07 30.35 -15.17
C THR A 797 -40.70 31.77 -14.68
N LEU A 798 -39.81 31.85 -13.69
CA LEU A 798 -39.22 33.10 -13.26
C LEU A 798 -38.08 33.50 -14.20
N VAL A 799 -37.98 34.75 -14.52
CA VAL A 799 -36.93 35.25 -15.42
C VAL A 799 -36.49 36.66 -15.01
N ASP A 800 -35.22 36.95 -15.27
CA ASP A 800 -34.63 38.26 -15.24
C ASP A 800 -34.49 38.86 -16.65
N ALA A 801 -34.31 40.16 -16.79
CA ALA A 801 -34.26 40.81 -18.11
C ALA A 801 -33.04 40.34 -18.94
N GLU A 802 -31.97 39.97 -18.29
CA GLU A 802 -30.71 39.47 -18.91
C GLU A 802 -30.76 37.98 -19.28
N ASP A 803 -31.77 37.27 -18.82
CA ASP A 803 -31.89 35.84 -19.00
C ASP A 803 -32.16 35.45 -20.46
N GLN A 804 -31.83 34.18 -20.72
CA GLN A 804 -32.19 33.52 -21.98
C GLN A 804 -33.03 32.28 -21.66
N ILE A 805 -33.97 32.03 -22.53
CA ILE A 805 -34.90 30.90 -22.41
C ILE A 805 -34.79 29.99 -23.61
N MET A 806 -35.09 28.70 -23.38
CA MET A 806 -35.29 27.71 -24.41
C MET A 806 -36.80 27.45 -24.55
N LEU A 807 -37.40 27.69 -25.73
CA LEU A 807 -38.74 27.29 -26.07
C LEU A 807 -38.70 25.90 -26.71
N ILE A 808 -39.58 25.01 -26.28
CA ILE A 808 -39.61 23.61 -26.68
C ILE A 808 -40.95 23.33 -27.34
N THR A 809 -40.94 22.83 -28.59
CA THR A 809 -42.17 22.46 -29.31
C THR A 809 -42.40 20.96 -29.28
N THR A 810 -43.64 20.51 -29.51
CA THR A 810 -43.99 19.09 -29.64
C THR A 810 -43.27 18.38 -30.78
N ALA A 811 -42.81 19.12 -31.79
CA ALA A 811 -41.97 18.59 -32.88
C ALA A 811 -40.47 18.51 -32.53
N GLY A 812 -40.07 18.79 -31.28
CA GLY A 812 -38.69 18.73 -30.85
C GLY A 812 -37.79 19.87 -31.31
N VAL A 813 -38.39 20.94 -31.82
CA VAL A 813 -37.61 22.15 -32.20
C VAL A 813 -37.35 22.97 -30.96
N LEU A 814 -36.08 23.33 -30.77
CA LEU A 814 -35.59 24.17 -29.68
C LEU A 814 -35.22 25.56 -30.20
N ILE A 815 -35.81 26.59 -29.62
CA ILE A 815 -35.53 27.96 -29.96
C ILE A 815 -35.04 28.70 -28.72
N ARG A 816 -33.85 29.31 -28.82
CA ARG A 816 -33.25 30.13 -27.77
C ARG A 816 -33.64 31.58 -28.03
N THR A 817 -34.23 32.22 -27.03
CA THR A 817 -34.71 33.61 -27.09
C THR A 817 -34.26 34.40 -25.87
N ARG A 818 -33.92 35.68 -26.02
CA ARG A 818 -33.59 36.55 -24.90
C ARG A 818 -34.88 37.04 -24.25
N VAL A 819 -34.92 37.07 -22.93
CA VAL A 819 -36.04 37.55 -22.15
C VAL A 819 -36.31 39.07 -22.41
N SER A 820 -35.27 39.84 -22.64
CA SER A 820 -35.37 41.28 -22.98
C SER A 820 -36.16 41.56 -24.27
N GLU A 821 -36.28 40.60 -25.18
CA GLU A 821 -37.05 40.71 -26.43
C GLU A 821 -38.55 40.44 -26.21
N ILE A 822 -38.94 39.93 -25.05
CA ILE A 822 -40.34 39.62 -24.69
C ILE A 822 -40.92 40.79 -23.93
N ARG A 823 -42.04 41.28 -24.46
CA ARG A 823 -42.70 42.47 -23.89
C ARG A 823 -43.24 42.20 -22.49
N GLU A 824 -42.96 43.16 -21.58
CA GLU A 824 -43.55 43.19 -20.25
C GLU A 824 -44.99 43.69 -20.31
N MET A 825 -45.91 42.97 -19.67
CA MET A 825 -47.37 43.28 -19.77
C MET A 825 -48.06 42.90 -18.43
N GLY A 826 -49.14 43.62 -18.12
CA GLY A 826 -49.94 43.32 -16.93
C GLY A 826 -50.64 41.96 -16.97
N ARG A 827 -51.05 41.47 -15.78
CA ARG A 827 -51.63 40.11 -15.58
C ARG A 827 -52.81 39.78 -16.47
N ALA A 828 -53.78 40.68 -16.67
CA ALA A 828 -55.05 40.42 -17.33
C ALA A 828 -55.02 40.54 -18.89
N THR A 829 -53.83 40.29 -19.48
CA THR A 829 -53.66 40.37 -20.96
C THR A 829 -53.46 38.95 -21.53
N GLN A 830 -53.67 38.83 -22.86
CA GLN A 830 -53.57 37.57 -23.61
C GLN A 830 -52.15 37.21 -24.05
N GLY A 831 -51.18 38.13 -23.86
CA GLY A 831 -49.80 37.92 -24.29
C GLY A 831 -49.57 38.29 -25.79
N VAL A 832 -48.28 38.18 -26.16
CA VAL A 832 -47.78 38.37 -27.55
C VAL A 832 -47.25 37.03 -28.09
N THR A 833 -47.06 36.96 -29.41
CA THR A 833 -46.46 35.78 -30.04
C THR A 833 -45.00 35.64 -29.62
N LEU A 834 -44.64 34.55 -28.98
CA LEU A 834 -43.28 34.17 -28.63
C LEU A 834 -42.59 33.42 -29.75
N ILE A 835 -43.37 32.59 -30.43
CA ILE A 835 -42.92 31.74 -31.52
C ILE A 835 -44.04 31.49 -32.52
N SER A 836 -43.72 31.53 -33.81
CA SER A 836 -44.65 31.08 -34.87
C SER A 836 -44.52 29.57 -34.99
N LEU A 837 -45.60 28.87 -34.78
CA LEU A 837 -45.70 27.41 -34.85
C LEU A 837 -46.24 26.98 -36.19
N ASP A 838 -45.73 25.88 -36.71
CA ASP A 838 -46.24 25.22 -37.89
C ASP A 838 -47.63 24.58 -37.59
N GLU A 839 -48.40 24.33 -38.62
CA GLU A 839 -49.75 23.74 -38.47
C GLU A 839 -49.67 22.37 -37.81
N GLY A 840 -50.42 22.18 -36.69
CA GLY A 840 -50.39 20.98 -35.90
C GLY A 840 -49.29 20.90 -34.82
N THR A 841 -48.35 21.84 -34.79
CA THR A 841 -47.33 21.90 -33.76
C THR A 841 -47.78 22.81 -32.61
N LYS A 842 -47.52 22.38 -31.37
CA LYS A 842 -47.83 23.15 -30.18
C LYS A 842 -46.54 23.43 -29.37
N LEU A 843 -46.55 24.46 -28.56
CA LEU A 843 -45.51 24.66 -27.55
C LEU A 843 -45.74 23.66 -26.40
N SER A 844 -44.75 22.89 -26.04
CA SER A 844 -44.82 21.91 -24.96
C SER A 844 -44.22 22.37 -23.64
N GLY A 845 -43.27 23.33 -23.70
CA GLY A 845 -42.64 23.87 -22.50
C GLY A 845 -41.66 24.97 -22.77
N LEU A 846 -41.18 25.59 -21.74
CA LEU A 846 -40.05 26.53 -21.74
C LEU A 846 -39.14 26.30 -20.54
N GLN A 847 -37.83 26.58 -20.71
CA GLN A 847 -36.84 26.45 -19.69
C GLN A 847 -35.89 27.67 -19.68
N GLN A 848 -35.62 28.20 -18.53
CA GLN A 848 -34.57 29.21 -18.33
C GLN A 848 -33.18 28.60 -18.52
N ILE A 849 -32.26 29.29 -19.17
CA ILE A 849 -30.88 28.95 -19.35
C ILE A 849 -30.05 29.81 -18.41
N ALA A 850 -29.41 29.22 -17.43
CA ALA A 850 -28.40 29.89 -16.63
C ALA A 850 -27.13 30.11 -17.50
N GLU A 851 -26.76 31.35 -17.77
CA GLU A 851 -25.44 31.67 -18.29
C GLU A 851 -24.41 31.48 -17.17
N ALA A 852 -23.39 30.65 -17.43
CA ALA A 852 -22.17 30.76 -16.64
C ALA A 852 -21.52 32.11 -16.93
N ASP A 853 -21.06 32.80 -15.92
CA ASP A 853 -20.34 34.07 -16.03
C ASP A 853 -19.30 33.99 -17.15
N ALA A 854 -19.48 34.77 -18.20
CA ALA A 854 -18.53 34.86 -19.29
C ALA A 854 -17.28 35.57 -18.76
N ASP A 855 -16.18 34.80 -18.60
CA ASP A 855 -14.85 35.40 -18.47
C ASP A 855 -14.67 36.44 -19.58
N THR A 856 -14.41 37.65 -19.19
CA THR A 856 -14.00 38.74 -20.07
C THR A 856 -12.58 38.45 -20.58
N ASP A 857 -12.49 37.56 -21.59
CA ASP A 857 -11.30 37.50 -22.44
C ASP A 857 -11.35 38.72 -23.36
N THR A 858 -10.53 39.68 -23.07
CA THR A 858 -10.16 40.80 -23.95
C THR A 858 -9.48 40.19 -25.20
N ASP A 859 -10.25 40.09 -26.28
CA ASP A 859 -9.67 39.93 -27.61
C ASP A 859 -8.78 41.14 -27.94
N THR A 860 -7.47 40.95 -27.83
CA THR A 860 -6.51 41.76 -28.53
C THR A 860 -6.44 41.26 -29.97
N ASP A 861 -7.11 41.97 -30.89
CA ASP A 861 -6.92 41.87 -32.33
C ASP A 861 -5.44 42.12 -32.68
N ASP A 862 -4.72 41.05 -33.02
CA ASP A 862 -3.47 41.19 -33.78
C ASP A 862 -3.82 41.12 -35.27
N GLU A 863 -3.97 42.29 -35.88
CA GLU A 863 -3.91 42.48 -37.31
C GLU A 863 -2.53 42.01 -37.82
N ALA A 864 -2.50 40.90 -38.51
CA ALA A 864 -1.34 40.50 -39.31
C ALA A 864 -1.22 41.41 -40.52
N ALA A 865 -0.21 42.25 -40.53
CA ALA A 865 0.25 42.95 -41.74
C ALA A 865 0.96 41.97 -42.66
N GLU A 866 0.40 41.77 -43.84
CA GLU A 866 1.10 41.29 -45.01
C GLU A 866 2.16 42.33 -45.46
N GLY A 867 3.32 41.82 -45.78
CA GLY A 867 4.39 42.65 -46.44
C GLY A 867 5.63 41.82 -46.71
N GLY A 868 5.77 41.26 -47.74
CA GLY A 868 6.46 41.26 -49.00
C GLY A 868 7.99 41.24 -48.93
N ASP A 869 8.56 40.30 -49.68
CA ASP A 869 9.87 40.31 -50.40
C ASP A 869 11.17 40.60 -49.62
N ALA A 870 12.03 39.60 -49.51
CA ALA A 870 13.31 39.36 -50.16
C ALA A 870 13.98 38.08 -49.63
#